data_acf94fe28302df4ee91d9b4853c73f28
#
_entry.id   acf94fe28302df4ee91d9b4853c73f28
#
_cell.length_a   1.000
_cell.length_b   1.000
_cell.length_c   1.000
_cell.angle_alpha   90.00
_cell.angle_beta   90.00
_cell.angle_gamma   90.00
#
_symmetry.space_group_name_H-M   'P 1'
#
loop_
_entity.id
_entity.type
_entity.pdbx_description
1 polymer ?
#
loop_
_entity_poly.entity_id
_entity_poly.type
_entity_poly.pdbx_seq_one_letter_code
_entity_poly.pdbx_strand_id
1 'polypeptide(L)'
;MGIILKFMLRNIKEKKLRTFLVVFSIMASTALFFASSGMSTSIKQTYVDIIRQYYGNADIEIHSNSKSPTPYLSMERTDTVKSKTDYAIGEMDANGVYTHGDKDRNIMLRGFNYDDIKLMDLFDFNSKGSVTPFSGEKVIISKKSADEYGFSVGDKIPIKVGKDSISHKYTIVGIADNKGMFGMESDENMMAIIPRQQAENINNIKGEVSLIYIKASNSNDIKQIVDELTPAYNHYTVRKIIDEKQIDESLGQITMAFRMMMIVVLMMSAFIIYTVFKVIVTERLPVIGTFRSIGATKISTSLVLVGESIIYGIIGGILGNLAGIGILKVLMKLIASQMAQGITIAPSVSYNFGQLLSAFIFSIIISFLSSIVPIAKSSRLSVKDVVLNTIDNAEKEKLWKLILGLVFVAGAFSTPNAIKGSSLNSSTSLMILVVCMVLSVIGIVIIIPYVTELLVIILSKLYNIIFGNEGSLAAKNLRKNKSLINNISLLAIGISTLFMINVVSSSAGTVLVKAYDFFNYDLYVNNDDGNSLDNSTISDVKNTVGIKEVDEDYSSQNIEVIGNKEPITQIRFMNTYEIDNFAKVKMLQDKNEVFKNYNDGRTIILTKSNMKRYNKQIGNYITIKTTRGNKDYKIVGSFDTMMEDGNMALVPKKYAKGDFKLYQCSSLDIKTYKDPEEMKNVLSKRFKTRRLTIETVAHQEEENKKQNDGMLLIIKAFPIMALIIGAFGVINNFVISFIERKRSLAVYASVGMSRHQTRKMLFVESLLIGLIGSLCGIAGGMLMIYIMPFMFDLANFPMELNYSSSVFGTSILLGVLITVVAAIVPSLKSSKLNIIEAIKYE
;
A
#
# COMPACT_ATOMS: atom_id res chain seq x y z
N MET A 1 10.16 46.94 -12.58
CA MET A 1 9.95 45.50 -12.60
C MET A 1 10.49 44.80 -13.88
N GLY A 2 10.33 45.36 -15.06
CA GLY A 2 10.78 44.72 -16.32
C GLY A 2 12.28 44.41 -16.44
N ILE A 3 13.20 45.23 -15.93
CA ILE A 3 14.65 45.03 -16.02
C ILE A 3 15.08 43.84 -15.14
N ILE A 4 14.55 43.71 -13.92
CA ILE A 4 14.86 42.61 -12.99
C ILE A 4 14.38 41.29 -13.57
N LEU A 5 13.15 41.25 -14.10
CA LEU A 5 12.60 40.03 -14.71
C LEU A 5 13.41 39.64 -15.96
N LYS A 6 13.79 40.60 -16.82
CA LYS A 6 14.61 40.32 -17.98
C LYS A 6 16.01 39.79 -17.61
N PHE A 7 16.60 40.31 -16.54
CA PHE A 7 17.86 39.83 -15.98
C PHE A 7 17.74 38.38 -15.47
N MET A 8 16.68 38.06 -14.71
CA MET A 8 16.42 36.69 -14.21
C MET A 8 16.27 35.70 -15.38
N LEU A 9 15.43 36.02 -16.37
CA LEU A 9 15.20 35.15 -17.54
C LEU A 9 16.46 34.92 -18.36
N ARG A 10 17.28 35.96 -18.55
CA ARG A 10 18.55 35.87 -19.26
C ARG A 10 19.53 34.95 -18.51
N ASN A 11 19.63 35.07 -17.22
CA ASN A 11 20.45 34.21 -16.37
C ASN A 11 20.06 32.73 -16.44
N ILE A 12 18.75 32.45 -16.43
CA ILE A 12 18.19 31.11 -16.57
C ILE A 12 18.62 30.51 -17.90
N LYS A 13 18.59 31.29 -18.98
CA LYS A 13 18.95 30.86 -20.34
C LYS A 13 20.46 30.66 -20.54
N GLU A 14 21.30 31.47 -19.91
CA GLU A 14 22.78 31.41 -20.06
C GLU A 14 23.38 30.21 -19.29
N LYS A 15 22.85 29.80 -18.16
CA LYS A 15 23.35 28.71 -17.31
C LYS A 15 22.51 27.41 -17.48
N LYS A 16 22.40 26.91 -18.72
CA LYS A 16 21.49 25.80 -19.11
C LYS A 16 21.58 24.57 -18.23
N LEU A 17 22.81 24.05 -17.96
CA LEU A 17 22.99 22.84 -17.15
C LEU A 17 22.47 23.04 -15.72
N ARG A 18 22.77 24.16 -15.10
CA ARG A 18 22.32 24.48 -13.74
C ARG A 18 20.80 24.60 -13.68
N THR A 19 20.22 25.37 -14.59
CA THR A 19 18.78 25.53 -14.73
C THR A 19 18.09 24.19 -14.88
N PHE A 20 18.61 23.33 -15.76
CA PHE A 20 18.10 21.97 -15.94
C PHE A 20 18.11 21.17 -14.64
N LEU A 21 19.23 21.17 -13.91
CA LEU A 21 19.35 20.39 -12.66
C LEU A 21 18.37 20.88 -11.57
N VAL A 22 18.19 22.20 -11.44
CA VAL A 22 17.24 22.78 -10.49
C VAL A 22 15.81 22.44 -10.87
N VAL A 23 15.43 22.74 -12.11
CA VAL A 23 14.08 22.48 -12.63
C VAL A 23 13.76 20.98 -12.57
N PHE A 24 14.72 20.11 -12.93
CA PHE A 24 14.55 18.67 -12.85
C PHE A 24 14.29 18.21 -11.41
N SER A 25 15.04 18.72 -10.42
CA SER A 25 14.82 18.38 -9.00
C SER A 25 13.44 18.79 -8.51
N ILE A 26 12.98 20.01 -8.87
CA ILE A 26 11.64 20.47 -8.51
C ILE A 26 10.56 19.69 -9.26
N MET A 27 10.76 19.44 -10.56
CA MET A 27 9.89 18.64 -11.40
C MET A 27 9.68 17.23 -10.82
N ALA A 28 10.78 16.53 -10.52
CA ALA A 28 10.75 15.18 -9.99
C ALA A 28 10.05 15.13 -8.62
N SER A 29 10.31 16.11 -7.76
CA SER A 29 9.66 16.23 -6.47
C SER A 29 8.16 16.47 -6.58
N THR A 30 7.77 17.38 -7.48
CA THR A 30 6.34 17.69 -7.75
C THR A 30 5.64 16.50 -8.38
N ALA A 31 6.31 15.79 -9.29
CA ALA A 31 5.77 14.60 -9.94
C ALA A 31 5.47 13.49 -8.94
N LEU A 32 6.36 13.25 -7.97
CA LEU A 32 6.13 12.26 -6.91
C LEU A 32 5.04 12.70 -5.94
N PHE A 33 5.00 13.98 -5.56
CA PHE A 33 3.94 14.51 -4.71
C PHE A 33 2.57 14.31 -5.38
N PHE A 34 2.45 14.70 -6.66
CA PHE A 34 1.22 14.50 -7.43
C PHE A 34 0.88 13.03 -7.59
N ALA A 35 1.84 12.18 -7.98
CA ALA A 35 1.62 10.74 -8.16
C ALA A 35 1.17 10.07 -6.86
N SER A 36 1.77 10.43 -5.71
CA SER A 36 1.37 9.90 -4.39
C SER A 36 -0.06 10.31 -4.01
N SER A 37 -0.42 11.60 -4.22
CA SER A 37 -1.77 12.10 -3.97
C SER A 37 -2.81 11.50 -4.94
N GLY A 38 -2.47 11.43 -6.23
CA GLY A 38 -3.32 10.88 -7.28
C GLY A 38 -3.53 9.36 -7.15
N MET A 39 -2.55 8.63 -6.60
CA MET A 39 -2.64 7.19 -6.38
C MET A 39 -3.77 6.82 -5.42
N SER A 40 -3.87 7.50 -4.29
CA SER A 40 -4.94 7.26 -3.31
C SER A 40 -6.33 7.45 -3.94
N THR A 41 -6.51 8.51 -4.73
CA THR A 41 -7.79 8.78 -5.42
C THR A 41 -8.06 7.76 -6.53
N SER A 42 -7.02 7.39 -7.31
CA SER A 42 -7.17 6.43 -8.41
C SER A 42 -7.49 5.03 -7.91
N ILE A 43 -6.88 4.58 -6.81
CA ILE A 43 -7.20 3.28 -6.20
C ILE A 43 -8.66 3.27 -5.71
N LYS A 44 -9.08 4.33 -4.98
CA LYS A 44 -10.47 4.47 -4.53
C LYS A 44 -11.44 4.43 -5.72
N GLN A 45 -11.15 5.19 -6.79
CA GLN A 45 -11.98 5.21 -7.98
C GLN A 45 -12.00 3.86 -8.70
N THR A 46 -10.86 3.20 -8.84
CA THR A 46 -10.79 1.84 -9.44
C THR A 46 -11.65 0.86 -8.64
N TYR A 47 -11.60 0.93 -7.30
CA TYR A 47 -12.43 0.08 -6.44
C TYR A 47 -13.93 0.37 -6.62
N VAL A 48 -14.31 1.64 -6.70
CA VAL A 48 -15.69 2.06 -7.01
C VAL A 48 -16.11 1.59 -8.40
N ASP A 49 -15.22 1.70 -9.40
CA ASP A 49 -15.50 1.28 -10.76
C ASP A 49 -15.70 -0.25 -10.86
N ILE A 50 -14.92 -1.04 -10.10
CA ILE A 50 -15.11 -2.50 -10.00
C ILE A 50 -16.51 -2.81 -9.43
N ILE A 51 -16.89 -2.14 -8.34
CA ILE A 51 -18.22 -2.30 -7.74
C ILE A 51 -19.30 -1.94 -8.76
N ARG A 52 -19.17 -0.80 -9.44
CA ARG A 52 -20.13 -0.37 -10.49
C ARG A 52 -20.20 -1.34 -11.67
N GLN A 53 -19.08 -1.93 -12.04
CA GLN A 53 -19.10 -2.97 -13.11
C GLN A 53 -19.94 -4.19 -12.69
N TYR A 54 -19.87 -4.60 -11.43
CA TYR A 54 -20.61 -5.77 -10.95
C TYR A 54 -22.11 -5.49 -10.73
N TYR A 55 -22.43 -4.34 -10.12
CA TYR A 55 -23.78 -3.99 -9.68
C TYR A 55 -24.52 -3.03 -10.64
N GLY A 56 -23.87 -2.62 -11.73
CA GLY A 56 -24.43 -1.61 -12.62
C GLY A 56 -24.65 -0.27 -11.90
N ASN A 57 -25.79 0.38 -12.21
CA ASN A 57 -26.15 1.68 -11.65
C ASN A 57 -26.97 1.59 -10.34
N ALA A 58 -27.16 0.40 -9.74
CA ALA A 58 -27.87 0.24 -8.49
C ALA A 58 -27.14 0.93 -7.32
N ASP A 59 -27.90 1.37 -6.30
CA ASP A 59 -27.36 2.08 -5.13
C ASP A 59 -27.47 1.27 -3.83
N ILE A 60 -28.45 0.36 -3.75
CA ILE A 60 -28.73 -0.44 -2.56
C ILE A 60 -28.86 -1.90 -2.98
N GLU A 61 -28.34 -2.79 -2.15
CA GLU A 61 -28.43 -4.25 -2.27
C GLU A 61 -29.10 -4.83 -1.03
N ILE A 62 -29.98 -5.82 -1.24
CA ILE A 62 -30.54 -6.65 -0.16
C ILE A 62 -30.18 -8.10 -0.46
N HIS A 63 -29.54 -8.77 0.49
CA HIS A 63 -29.13 -10.18 0.34
C HIS A 63 -29.30 -10.95 1.67
N SER A 64 -29.27 -12.27 1.58
CA SER A 64 -29.29 -13.15 2.74
C SER A 64 -27.98 -13.06 3.54
N ASN A 65 -28.08 -13.37 4.83
CA ASN A 65 -26.92 -13.48 5.73
C ASN A 65 -27.09 -14.71 6.64
N SER A 66 -26.13 -14.95 7.53
CA SER A 66 -26.15 -16.09 8.44
C SER A 66 -27.36 -16.16 9.41
N LYS A 67 -28.18 -15.09 9.48
CA LYS A 67 -29.39 -15.01 10.31
C LYS A 67 -30.67 -15.15 9.49
N SER A 68 -30.53 -15.22 8.15
CA SER A 68 -31.66 -15.33 7.24
C SER A 68 -32.31 -16.71 7.34
N PRO A 69 -33.65 -16.80 7.39
CA PRO A 69 -34.36 -18.08 7.49
C PRO A 69 -34.25 -18.89 6.19
N THR A 70 -34.13 -18.21 5.05
CA THR A 70 -33.93 -18.78 3.71
C THR A 70 -32.93 -17.90 2.93
N PRO A 71 -32.25 -18.44 1.92
CA PRO A 71 -31.40 -17.64 1.04
C PRO A 71 -32.22 -16.78 0.07
N TYR A 72 -33.53 -16.85 0.08
CA TYR A 72 -34.43 -16.17 -0.84
C TYR A 72 -35.21 -15.06 -0.18
N LEU A 73 -35.56 -14.02 -0.94
CA LEU A 73 -36.19 -12.78 -0.47
C LEU A 73 -37.47 -12.50 -1.26
N SER A 74 -38.51 -11.98 -0.59
CA SER A 74 -39.73 -11.49 -1.27
C SER A 74 -39.53 -10.04 -1.72
N MET A 75 -39.90 -9.75 -2.97
CA MET A 75 -39.87 -8.40 -3.55
C MET A 75 -40.96 -7.47 -2.98
N GLU A 76 -42.09 -8.00 -2.46
CA GLU A 76 -43.27 -7.22 -2.03
C GLU A 76 -42.92 -6.15 -0.98
N ARG A 77 -41.90 -6.42 -0.13
CA ARG A 77 -41.51 -5.47 0.92
C ARG A 77 -40.81 -4.22 0.38
N THR A 78 -40.40 -4.20 -0.87
CA THR A 78 -39.82 -3.01 -1.50
C THR A 78 -40.85 -1.98 -1.91
N ASP A 79 -42.15 -2.33 -1.95
CA ASP A 79 -43.22 -1.43 -2.32
C ASP A 79 -43.37 -0.23 -1.39
N THR A 80 -42.87 -0.34 -0.13
CA THR A 80 -42.87 0.77 0.83
C THR A 80 -42.04 1.97 0.38
N VAL A 81 -41.02 1.76 -0.44
CA VAL A 81 -40.07 2.77 -0.91
C VAL A 81 -40.21 3.11 -2.40
N LYS A 82 -41.25 2.55 -3.09
CA LYS A 82 -41.44 2.68 -4.52
C LYS A 82 -41.51 4.12 -5.00
N SER A 83 -42.06 5.06 -4.19
CA SER A 83 -42.14 6.49 -4.56
C SER A 83 -40.76 7.21 -4.53
N LYS A 84 -39.71 6.59 -3.97
CA LYS A 84 -38.37 7.15 -3.84
C LYS A 84 -37.36 6.44 -4.71
N THR A 85 -37.78 5.45 -5.49
CA THR A 85 -36.91 4.58 -6.26
C THR A 85 -37.26 4.60 -7.75
N ASP A 86 -36.25 4.60 -8.60
CA ASP A 86 -36.44 4.47 -10.06
C ASP A 86 -36.77 3.02 -10.42
N TYR A 87 -36.19 2.07 -9.72
CA TYR A 87 -36.49 0.64 -9.82
C TYR A 87 -36.14 -0.14 -8.55
N ALA A 88 -36.80 -1.27 -8.37
CA ALA A 88 -36.41 -2.37 -7.51
C ALA A 88 -36.41 -3.64 -8.36
N ILE A 89 -35.24 -4.25 -8.55
CA ILE A 89 -35.02 -5.40 -9.43
C ILE A 89 -34.53 -6.58 -8.60
N GLY A 90 -35.14 -7.74 -8.83
CA GLY A 90 -34.72 -8.99 -8.19
C GLY A 90 -33.89 -9.84 -9.13
N GLU A 91 -32.81 -10.37 -8.66
CA GLU A 91 -31.98 -11.39 -9.30
C GLU A 91 -32.23 -12.76 -8.65
N MET A 92 -32.32 -13.80 -9.47
CA MET A 92 -32.30 -15.17 -9.04
C MET A 92 -31.01 -15.82 -9.56
N ASP A 93 -30.06 -16.11 -8.73
CA ASP A 93 -28.84 -16.77 -9.13
C ASP A 93 -28.98 -18.30 -9.07
N ALA A 94 -28.24 -18.96 -9.94
CA ALA A 94 -28.12 -20.40 -9.98
C ALA A 94 -26.70 -20.77 -10.38
N ASN A 95 -26.30 -22.00 -10.13
CA ASN A 95 -25.00 -22.49 -10.55
C ASN A 95 -25.15 -23.62 -11.55
N GLY A 96 -24.20 -23.67 -12.47
CA GLY A 96 -24.09 -24.73 -13.43
C GLY A 96 -22.66 -25.12 -13.69
N VAL A 97 -22.49 -26.17 -14.48
CA VAL A 97 -21.16 -26.63 -14.90
C VAL A 97 -21.20 -26.87 -16.40
N TYR A 98 -20.22 -26.29 -17.08
CA TYR A 98 -19.94 -26.57 -18.49
C TYR A 98 -18.73 -27.51 -18.57
N THR A 99 -18.87 -28.61 -19.33
CA THR A 99 -17.81 -29.57 -19.56
C THR A 99 -17.29 -29.43 -21.00
N HIS A 100 -16.01 -29.10 -21.17
CA HIS A 100 -15.34 -29.05 -22.45
C HIS A 100 -14.17 -30.04 -22.48
N GLY A 101 -14.32 -31.14 -23.25
CA GLY A 101 -13.38 -32.26 -23.18
C GLY A 101 -13.36 -32.86 -21.78
N ASP A 102 -12.17 -32.95 -21.17
CA ASP A 102 -11.98 -33.45 -19.79
C ASP A 102 -12.01 -32.36 -18.73
N LYS A 103 -12.19 -31.10 -19.12
CA LYS A 103 -12.21 -29.96 -18.19
C LYS A 103 -13.62 -29.50 -17.89
N ASP A 104 -13.89 -29.32 -16.63
CA ASP A 104 -15.13 -28.74 -16.11
C ASP A 104 -14.90 -27.30 -15.70
N ARG A 105 -15.87 -26.44 -16.02
CA ARG A 105 -15.91 -25.03 -15.65
C ARG A 105 -17.17 -24.72 -14.88
N ASN A 106 -17.03 -24.11 -13.72
CA ASN A 106 -18.18 -23.60 -12.99
C ASN A 106 -18.75 -22.39 -13.73
N ILE A 107 -20.10 -22.35 -13.82
CA ILE A 107 -20.82 -21.23 -14.42
C ILE A 107 -21.72 -20.62 -13.36
N MET A 108 -21.49 -19.33 -13.05
CA MET A 108 -22.45 -18.54 -12.28
C MET A 108 -23.56 -18.07 -13.23
N LEU A 109 -24.77 -18.58 -13.02
CA LEU A 109 -25.94 -18.23 -13.81
C LEU A 109 -26.73 -17.16 -13.08
N ARG A 110 -26.75 -15.94 -13.63
CA ARG A 110 -27.51 -14.83 -13.08
C ARG A 110 -28.83 -14.70 -13.82
N GLY A 111 -29.93 -14.84 -13.12
CA GLY A 111 -31.28 -14.82 -13.67
C GLY A 111 -31.90 -13.43 -13.59
N PHE A 112 -32.11 -12.79 -14.75
CA PHE A 112 -32.75 -11.48 -14.89
C PHE A 112 -33.86 -11.49 -15.93
N ASN A 113 -34.78 -10.52 -15.86
CA ASN A 113 -35.59 -10.18 -17.00
C ASN A 113 -34.84 -9.26 -17.95
N TYR A 114 -35.13 -9.29 -19.23
CA TYR A 114 -34.34 -8.55 -20.22
C TYR A 114 -34.39 -7.02 -20.03
N ASP A 115 -35.53 -6.49 -19.63
CA ASP A 115 -35.67 -5.06 -19.37
C ASP A 115 -34.92 -4.61 -18.11
N ASP A 116 -34.81 -5.48 -17.11
CA ASP A 116 -34.04 -5.24 -15.89
C ASP A 116 -32.53 -5.06 -16.18
N ILE A 117 -32.00 -5.86 -17.12
CA ILE A 117 -30.62 -5.76 -17.57
C ILE A 117 -30.30 -4.38 -18.14
N LYS A 118 -31.23 -3.84 -18.96
CA LYS A 118 -31.07 -2.51 -19.56
C LYS A 118 -31.19 -1.39 -18.52
N LEU A 119 -32.16 -1.51 -17.59
CA LEU A 119 -32.35 -0.51 -16.54
C LEU A 119 -31.15 -0.42 -15.61
N MET A 120 -30.52 -1.55 -15.31
CA MET A 120 -29.32 -1.61 -14.45
C MET A 120 -28.02 -1.26 -15.18
N ASP A 121 -27.99 -1.23 -16.52
CA ASP A 121 -26.78 -0.98 -17.32
C ASP A 121 -25.64 -1.95 -17.00
N LEU A 122 -25.96 -3.25 -16.99
CA LEU A 122 -25.03 -4.29 -16.49
C LEU A 122 -23.88 -4.57 -17.44
N PHE A 123 -24.09 -4.47 -18.77
CA PHE A 123 -23.08 -4.74 -19.80
C PHE A 123 -23.51 -4.27 -21.19
N ASP A 124 -22.55 -4.17 -22.08
CA ASP A 124 -22.74 -3.92 -23.50
C ASP A 124 -22.66 -5.22 -24.31
N PHE A 125 -23.45 -5.32 -25.39
CA PHE A 125 -23.35 -6.44 -26.31
C PHE A 125 -22.21 -6.25 -27.32
N ASN A 126 -21.36 -7.27 -27.45
CA ASN A 126 -20.43 -7.41 -28.58
C ASN A 126 -21.18 -7.88 -29.84
N SER A 127 -21.98 -8.93 -29.68
CA SER A 127 -22.88 -9.44 -30.73
C SER A 127 -24.18 -9.95 -30.12
N LYS A 128 -25.28 -9.78 -30.81
CA LYS A 128 -26.59 -10.24 -30.37
C LYS A 128 -27.44 -10.74 -31.51
N GLY A 129 -28.23 -11.79 -31.25
CA GLY A 129 -29.29 -12.28 -32.10
C GLY A 129 -30.68 -11.82 -31.63
N SER A 130 -31.70 -12.63 -31.82
CA SER A 130 -33.04 -12.37 -31.28
C SER A 130 -33.08 -12.68 -29.77
N VAL A 131 -32.79 -11.69 -28.93
CA VAL A 131 -32.84 -11.83 -27.48
C VAL A 131 -34.29 -11.89 -26.99
N THR A 132 -35.21 -11.09 -27.54
CA THR A 132 -36.62 -11.03 -27.15
C THR A 132 -37.49 -12.03 -27.91
N PRO A 133 -38.38 -12.78 -27.21
CA PRO A 133 -38.59 -12.83 -25.79
C PRO A 133 -37.43 -13.55 -25.09
N PHE A 134 -36.94 -13.00 -23.93
CA PHE A 134 -35.92 -13.62 -23.13
C PHE A 134 -36.55 -14.60 -22.12
N SER A 135 -36.82 -15.81 -22.57
CA SER A 135 -37.51 -16.86 -21.84
C SER A 135 -37.07 -18.25 -22.31
N GLY A 136 -37.24 -19.26 -21.43
CA GLY A 136 -36.80 -20.64 -21.69
C GLY A 136 -35.29 -20.82 -21.66
N GLU A 137 -34.77 -21.79 -22.40
CA GLU A 137 -33.33 -22.15 -22.41
C GLU A 137 -32.51 -21.19 -23.30
N LYS A 138 -32.46 -19.93 -22.92
CA LYS A 138 -31.65 -18.89 -23.56
C LYS A 138 -30.54 -18.45 -22.60
N VAL A 139 -29.36 -18.09 -23.16
CA VAL A 139 -28.23 -17.63 -22.39
C VAL A 139 -27.48 -16.50 -23.11
N ILE A 140 -26.96 -15.57 -22.29
CA ILE A 140 -26.01 -14.56 -22.71
C ILE A 140 -24.69 -14.90 -22.04
N ILE A 141 -23.58 -14.99 -22.79
CA ILE A 141 -22.24 -15.33 -22.30
C ILE A 141 -21.26 -14.19 -22.56
N SER A 142 -20.08 -14.24 -21.92
CA SER A 142 -19.01 -13.29 -22.18
C SER A 142 -18.34 -13.53 -23.52
N LYS A 143 -17.74 -12.49 -24.09
CA LYS A 143 -16.85 -12.61 -25.24
C LYS A 143 -15.63 -13.48 -24.92
N LYS A 144 -15.10 -13.41 -23.68
CA LYS A 144 -13.98 -14.25 -23.23
C LYS A 144 -14.32 -15.73 -23.38
N SER A 145 -15.45 -16.16 -22.82
CA SER A 145 -15.93 -17.54 -22.96
C SER A 145 -16.27 -17.91 -24.40
N ALA A 146 -16.87 -17.01 -25.18
CA ALA A 146 -17.18 -17.25 -26.58
C ALA A 146 -15.91 -17.48 -27.42
N ASP A 147 -14.87 -16.65 -27.21
CA ASP A 147 -13.58 -16.78 -27.92
C ASP A 147 -12.81 -18.03 -27.46
N GLU A 148 -12.83 -18.38 -26.16
CA GLU A 148 -12.11 -19.53 -25.61
C GLU A 148 -12.67 -20.87 -26.13
N TYR A 149 -14.01 -20.98 -26.26
CA TYR A 149 -14.67 -22.23 -26.62
C TYR A 149 -15.21 -22.24 -28.06
N GLY A 150 -15.00 -21.18 -28.83
CA GLY A 150 -15.41 -21.06 -30.23
C GLY A 150 -16.92 -20.92 -30.41
N PHE A 151 -17.64 -20.31 -29.47
CA PHE A 151 -19.07 -20.12 -29.52
C PHE A 151 -19.45 -18.87 -30.33
N SER A 152 -20.57 -19.02 -31.07
CA SER A 152 -21.24 -17.94 -31.83
C SER A 152 -22.68 -17.79 -31.39
N VAL A 153 -23.28 -16.65 -31.68
CA VAL A 153 -24.70 -16.43 -31.44
C VAL A 153 -25.53 -17.43 -32.25
N GLY A 154 -26.40 -18.15 -31.58
CA GLY A 154 -27.23 -19.24 -32.16
C GLY A 154 -26.76 -20.64 -31.77
N ASP A 155 -25.53 -20.78 -31.31
CA ASP A 155 -25.02 -22.06 -30.83
C ASP A 155 -25.69 -22.52 -29.52
N LYS A 156 -25.59 -23.80 -29.25
CA LYS A 156 -26.14 -24.40 -28.03
C LYS A 156 -25.01 -24.82 -27.06
N ILE A 157 -25.02 -24.28 -25.86
CA ILE A 157 -24.15 -24.67 -24.78
C ILE A 157 -24.85 -25.65 -23.83
N PRO A 158 -24.29 -26.86 -23.59
CA PRO A 158 -24.83 -27.79 -22.61
C PRO A 158 -24.35 -27.42 -21.24
N ILE A 159 -25.24 -27.03 -20.34
CA ILE A 159 -24.93 -26.66 -18.96
C ILE A 159 -25.63 -27.65 -18.03
N LYS A 160 -24.90 -28.27 -17.15
CA LYS A 160 -25.43 -29.12 -16.08
C LYS A 160 -25.83 -28.22 -14.92
N VAL A 161 -27.10 -28.26 -14.50
CA VAL A 161 -27.63 -27.37 -13.44
C VAL A 161 -28.39 -28.17 -12.38
N GLY A 162 -28.53 -27.57 -11.21
CA GLY A 162 -29.28 -28.14 -10.09
C GLY A 162 -28.51 -29.29 -9.36
N LYS A 163 -29.10 -29.75 -8.26
CA LYS A 163 -28.51 -30.81 -7.40
C LYS A 163 -28.34 -32.15 -8.15
N ASP A 164 -29.23 -32.43 -9.09
CA ASP A 164 -29.28 -33.70 -9.85
C ASP A 164 -28.41 -33.67 -11.11
N SER A 165 -27.66 -32.57 -11.35
CA SER A 165 -26.74 -32.42 -12.51
C SER A 165 -27.45 -32.63 -13.87
N ILE A 166 -28.68 -32.17 -14.01
CA ILE A 166 -29.45 -32.29 -15.25
C ILE A 166 -28.84 -31.39 -16.32
N SER A 167 -28.54 -31.94 -17.49
CA SER A 167 -27.96 -31.17 -18.60
C SER A 167 -29.05 -30.51 -19.41
N HIS A 168 -29.03 -29.18 -19.44
CA HIS A 168 -29.90 -28.36 -20.31
C HIS A 168 -29.07 -27.77 -21.46
N LYS A 169 -29.67 -27.65 -22.66
CA LYS A 169 -29.00 -27.08 -23.84
C LYS A 169 -29.46 -25.64 -24.06
N TYR A 170 -28.73 -24.69 -23.49
CA TYR A 170 -29.04 -23.26 -23.66
C TYR A 170 -28.63 -22.74 -25.02
N THR A 171 -29.49 -21.98 -25.68
CA THR A 171 -29.19 -21.28 -26.93
C THR A 171 -28.54 -19.94 -26.62
N ILE A 172 -27.37 -19.67 -27.17
CA ILE A 172 -26.63 -18.40 -26.99
C ILE A 172 -27.35 -17.33 -27.83
N VAL A 173 -28.01 -16.39 -27.16
CA VAL A 173 -28.76 -15.30 -27.81
C VAL A 173 -28.02 -13.98 -27.85
N GLY A 174 -26.89 -13.89 -27.12
CA GLY A 174 -26.02 -12.73 -27.10
C GLY A 174 -24.66 -13.05 -26.53
N ILE A 175 -23.67 -12.33 -27.02
CA ILE A 175 -22.31 -12.33 -26.50
C ILE A 175 -22.03 -10.92 -26.00
N ALA A 176 -21.75 -10.78 -24.73
CA ALA A 176 -21.46 -9.52 -24.06
C ALA A 176 -19.98 -9.18 -24.11
N ASP A 177 -19.63 -7.89 -24.15
CA ASP A 177 -18.25 -7.45 -24.03
C ASP A 177 -17.66 -7.86 -22.67
N ASN A 178 -16.33 -8.02 -22.61
CA ASN A 178 -15.60 -8.32 -21.38
C ASN A 178 -15.52 -7.09 -20.45
N LYS A 179 -16.67 -6.45 -20.22
CA LYS A 179 -16.86 -5.27 -19.36
C LYS A 179 -18.10 -5.49 -18.50
N GLY A 180 -18.34 -4.54 -17.59
CA GLY A 180 -19.45 -4.70 -16.66
C GLY A 180 -19.27 -5.99 -15.85
N MET A 181 -20.34 -6.67 -15.53
CA MET A 181 -20.30 -7.90 -14.75
C MET A 181 -19.46 -9.01 -15.41
N PHE A 182 -19.41 -9.08 -16.75
CA PHE A 182 -18.59 -10.07 -17.46
C PHE A 182 -17.09 -9.79 -17.38
N GLY A 183 -16.68 -8.59 -17.01
CA GLY A 183 -15.28 -8.25 -16.71
C GLY A 183 -14.75 -8.97 -15.46
N MET A 184 -15.64 -9.49 -14.61
CA MET A 184 -15.30 -10.24 -13.40
C MET A 184 -15.11 -11.75 -13.64
N GLU A 185 -15.31 -12.23 -14.86
CA GLU A 185 -15.10 -13.62 -15.25
C GLU A 185 -13.62 -14.01 -15.12
N SER A 186 -13.35 -15.10 -14.39
CA SER A 186 -12.00 -15.64 -14.19
C SER A 186 -11.75 -16.86 -15.08
N ASP A 187 -10.51 -17.38 -15.03
CA ASP A 187 -10.16 -18.61 -15.76
C ASP A 187 -10.81 -19.87 -15.15
N GLU A 188 -11.30 -19.79 -13.92
CA GLU A 188 -11.94 -20.90 -13.23
C GLU A 188 -13.48 -20.83 -13.27
N ASN A 189 -14.04 -19.61 -13.30
CA ASN A 189 -15.47 -19.37 -13.19
C ASN A 189 -15.98 -18.58 -14.39
N MET A 190 -16.88 -19.19 -15.17
CA MET A 190 -17.65 -18.52 -16.22
C MET A 190 -18.83 -17.75 -15.61
N MET A 191 -19.22 -16.65 -16.26
CA MET A 191 -20.44 -15.93 -15.93
C MET A 191 -21.41 -15.98 -17.11
N ALA A 192 -22.67 -16.22 -16.82
CA ALA A 192 -23.70 -16.21 -17.84
C ALA A 192 -25.01 -15.63 -17.30
N ILE A 193 -25.80 -15.03 -18.17
CA ILE A 193 -27.13 -14.52 -17.84
C ILE A 193 -28.19 -15.41 -18.48
N ILE A 194 -29.15 -15.84 -17.69
CA ILE A 194 -30.31 -16.63 -18.12
C ILE A 194 -31.61 -15.89 -17.77
N PRO A 195 -32.75 -16.24 -18.38
CA PRO A 195 -34.04 -15.72 -17.97
C PRO A 195 -34.29 -16.02 -16.48
N ARG A 196 -34.79 -15.03 -15.72
CA ARG A 196 -35.07 -15.17 -14.27
C ARG A 196 -35.99 -16.37 -14.00
N GLN A 197 -37.02 -16.55 -14.81
CA GLN A 197 -37.92 -17.69 -14.67
C GLN A 197 -37.20 -19.06 -14.80
N GLN A 198 -36.16 -19.13 -15.63
CA GLN A 198 -35.35 -20.35 -15.75
C GLN A 198 -34.52 -20.61 -14.50
N ALA A 199 -33.92 -19.55 -13.90
CA ALA A 199 -33.20 -19.65 -12.64
C ALA A 199 -34.13 -20.04 -11.47
N GLU A 200 -35.36 -19.50 -11.43
CA GLU A 200 -36.41 -19.89 -10.49
C GLU A 200 -36.76 -21.39 -10.62
N ASN A 201 -36.85 -21.91 -11.85
CA ASN A 201 -37.12 -23.33 -12.12
C ASN A 201 -35.97 -24.24 -11.65
N ILE A 202 -34.69 -23.84 -11.87
CA ILE A 202 -33.50 -24.57 -11.44
C ILE A 202 -33.50 -24.71 -9.92
N ASN A 203 -33.83 -23.64 -9.20
CA ASN A 203 -33.85 -23.63 -7.73
C ASN A 203 -35.16 -24.17 -7.15
N ASN A 204 -36.17 -24.48 -7.98
CA ASN A 204 -37.54 -24.88 -7.58
C ASN A 204 -38.21 -23.85 -6.65
N ILE A 205 -38.01 -22.56 -6.92
CA ILE A 205 -38.52 -21.42 -6.16
C ILE A 205 -39.30 -20.51 -7.12
N LYS A 206 -40.47 -20.03 -6.72
CA LYS A 206 -41.27 -19.11 -7.51
C LYS A 206 -41.59 -17.84 -6.73
N GLY A 207 -41.43 -16.69 -7.39
CA GLY A 207 -41.80 -15.38 -6.82
C GLY A 207 -40.86 -14.80 -5.79
N GLU A 208 -39.81 -15.51 -5.42
CA GLU A 208 -38.71 -15.02 -4.56
C GLU A 208 -37.45 -14.83 -5.39
N VAL A 209 -36.47 -14.14 -4.82
CA VAL A 209 -35.19 -13.78 -5.45
C VAL A 209 -34.04 -14.01 -4.51
N SER A 210 -32.82 -14.21 -5.04
CA SER A 210 -31.60 -14.34 -4.24
C SER A 210 -31.10 -12.99 -3.78
N LEU A 211 -31.24 -11.94 -4.61
CA LEU A 211 -30.78 -10.58 -4.36
C LEU A 211 -31.80 -9.57 -4.86
N ILE A 212 -31.84 -8.40 -4.19
CA ILE A 212 -32.66 -7.26 -4.66
C ILE A 212 -31.74 -6.06 -4.82
N TYR A 213 -31.83 -5.42 -5.99
CA TYR A 213 -31.12 -4.20 -6.34
C TYR A 213 -32.10 -3.04 -6.45
N ILE A 214 -31.75 -1.92 -5.81
CA ILE A 214 -32.60 -0.74 -5.78
C ILE A 214 -31.80 0.46 -6.27
N LYS A 215 -32.40 1.22 -7.18
CA LYS A 215 -31.90 2.53 -7.61
C LYS A 215 -32.73 3.61 -6.96
N ALA A 216 -32.11 4.49 -6.18
CA ALA A 216 -32.78 5.65 -5.62
C ALA A 216 -32.98 6.73 -6.69
N SER A 217 -34.15 7.37 -6.71
CA SER A 217 -34.41 8.50 -7.62
C SER A 217 -33.57 9.73 -7.28
N ASN A 218 -33.19 9.88 -6.00
CA ASN A 218 -32.30 10.93 -5.56
C ASN A 218 -31.22 10.31 -4.62
N SER A 219 -29.96 10.63 -4.87
CA SER A 219 -28.83 10.13 -4.05
C SER A 219 -28.94 10.52 -2.56
N ASN A 220 -29.64 11.61 -2.23
CA ASN A 220 -29.88 12.02 -0.84
C ASN A 220 -30.82 11.08 -0.08
N ASP A 221 -31.68 10.33 -0.80
CA ASP A 221 -32.71 9.47 -0.21
C ASP A 221 -32.16 8.07 0.09
N ILE A 222 -30.97 7.71 -0.42
CA ILE A 222 -30.37 6.37 -0.24
C ILE A 222 -30.34 5.96 1.24
N LYS A 223 -29.90 6.87 2.12
CA LYS A 223 -29.84 6.57 3.57
C LYS A 223 -31.24 6.31 4.13
N GLN A 224 -32.21 7.13 3.75
CA GLN A 224 -33.60 7.01 4.23
C GLN A 224 -34.21 5.69 3.74
N ILE A 225 -33.97 5.31 2.48
CA ILE A 225 -34.44 4.05 1.92
C ILE A 225 -33.84 2.85 2.67
N VAL A 226 -32.54 2.88 2.99
CA VAL A 226 -31.86 1.83 3.79
C VAL A 226 -32.48 1.76 5.21
N ASP A 227 -32.70 2.91 5.86
CA ASP A 227 -33.27 2.98 7.20
C ASP A 227 -34.74 2.45 7.24
N GLU A 228 -35.53 2.67 6.18
CA GLU A 228 -36.89 2.17 6.01
C GLU A 228 -36.95 0.66 5.70
N LEU A 229 -36.02 0.16 4.87
CA LEU A 229 -35.99 -1.25 4.47
C LEU A 229 -35.35 -2.18 5.50
N THR A 230 -34.42 -1.69 6.31
CA THR A 230 -33.75 -2.51 7.34
C THR A 230 -34.73 -3.19 8.32
N PRO A 231 -35.75 -2.52 8.87
CA PRO A 231 -36.77 -3.18 9.69
C PRO A 231 -37.66 -4.15 8.89
N ALA A 232 -37.96 -3.83 7.63
CA ALA A 232 -38.77 -4.69 6.77
C ALA A 232 -38.07 -6.01 6.42
N TYR A 233 -36.75 -5.96 6.28
CA TYR A 233 -35.87 -7.10 6.00
C TYR A 233 -34.98 -7.45 7.22
N ASN A 234 -35.53 -7.49 8.40
CA ASN A 234 -34.81 -7.58 9.68
C ASN A 234 -33.87 -8.79 9.85
N HIS A 235 -34.05 -9.85 9.05
CA HIS A 235 -33.20 -11.04 9.02
C HIS A 235 -32.24 -11.08 7.83
N TYR A 236 -32.24 -10.05 6.99
CA TYR A 236 -31.43 -9.92 5.79
C TYR A 236 -30.51 -8.71 5.91
N THR A 237 -29.53 -8.63 5.05
CA THR A 237 -28.63 -7.48 5.00
C THR A 237 -29.16 -6.48 3.98
N VAL A 238 -29.45 -5.26 4.43
CA VAL A 238 -29.76 -4.10 3.57
C VAL A 238 -28.56 -3.15 3.63
N ARG A 239 -27.87 -2.94 2.53
CA ARG A 239 -26.67 -2.09 2.51
C ARG A 239 -26.60 -1.21 1.27
N LYS A 240 -25.87 -0.11 1.40
CA LYS A 240 -25.44 0.67 0.25
C LYS A 240 -24.38 -0.12 -0.52
N ILE A 241 -24.50 -0.16 -1.85
CA ILE A 241 -23.50 -0.80 -2.72
C ILE A 241 -22.18 -0.02 -2.66
N ILE A 242 -22.22 1.33 -2.70
CA ILE A 242 -21.06 2.19 -2.52
C ILE A 242 -21.18 2.89 -1.18
N ASP A 243 -20.51 2.37 -0.16
CA ASP A 243 -20.35 3.05 1.14
C ASP A 243 -18.94 3.64 1.20
N GLU A 244 -18.86 4.96 1.01
CA GLU A 244 -17.57 5.67 1.02
C GLU A 244 -16.80 5.47 2.33
N LYS A 245 -17.51 5.36 3.46
CA LYS A 245 -16.88 5.16 4.75
C LYS A 245 -16.24 3.77 4.86
N GLN A 246 -16.95 2.75 4.44
CA GLN A 246 -16.43 1.38 4.40
C GLN A 246 -15.26 1.24 3.42
N ILE A 247 -15.33 1.91 2.25
CA ILE A 247 -14.24 1.96 1.28
C ILE A 247 -13.01 2.66 1.88
N ASP A 248 -13.20 3.80 2.55
CA ASP A 248 -12.12 4.54 3.18
C ASP A 248 -11.49 3.76 4.35
N GLU A 249 -12.27 2.99 5.10
CA GLU A 249 -11.78 2.08 6.14
C GLU A 249 -10.98 0.92 5.52
N SER A 250 -11.50 0.27 4.49
CA SER A 250 -10.83 -0.85 3.80
C SER A 250 -9.53 -0.44 3.10
N LEU A 251 -9.50 0.76 2.50
CA LEU A 251 -8.31 1.31 1.85
C LEU A 251 -7.44 2.14 2.77
N GLY A 252 -7.83 2.32 4.04
CA GLY A 252 -7.19 3.20 5.01
C GLY A 252 -5.71 2.92 5.19
N GLN A 253 -5.34 1.66 5.29
CA GLN A 253 -3.95 1.21 5.45
C GLN A 253 -3.09 1.57 4.24
N ILE A 254 -3.59 1.32 3.03
CA ILE A 254 -2.89 1.63 1.77
C ILE A 254 -2.74 3.14 1.61
N THR A 255 -3.80 3.90 1.85
CA THR A 255 -3.77 5.37 1.74
C THR A 255 -2.88 6.00 2.80
N MET A 256 -2.79 5.42 4.01
CA MET A 256 -1.86 5.86 5.06
C MET A 256 -0.41 5.64 4.63
N ALA A 257 -0.07 4.49 4.03
CA ALA A 257 1.27 4.24 3.50
C ALA A 257 1.67 5.30 2.45
N PHE A 258 0.77 5.66 1.52
CA PHE A 258 1.03 6.71 0.54
C PHE A 258 1.21 8.10 1.18
N ARG A 259 0.44 8.45 2.20
CA ARG A 259 0.60 9.71 2.95
C ARG A 259 1.96 9.76 3.66
N MET A 260 2.42 8.67 4.26
CA MET A 260 3.75 8.58 4.87
C MET A 260 4.86 8.78 3.83
N MET A 261 4.75 8.11 2.68
CA MET A 261 5.70 8.29 1.59
C MET A 261 5.73 9.73 1.07
N MET A 262 4.58 10.38 0.96
CA MET A 262 4.49 11.78 0.55
C MET A 262 5.30 12.69 1.49
N ILE A 263 5.24 12.47 2.81
CA ILE A 263 6.01 13.24 3.80
C ILE A 263 7.51 13.04 3.60
N VAL A 264 7.95 11.81 3.37
CA VAL A 264 9.36 11.50 3.13
C VAL A 264 9.86 12.14 1.83
N VAL A 265 9.08 12.05 0.75
CA VAL A 265 9.38 12.72 -0.53
C VAL A 265 9.48 14.23 -0.34
N LEU A 266 8.61 14.83 0.46
CA LEU A 266 8.64 16.25 0.79
C LEU A 266 9.94 16.64 1.49
N MET A 267 10.38 15.87 2.49
CA MET A 267 11.65 16.11 3.20
C MET A 267 12.86 16.00 2.26
N MET A 268 12.93 14.93 1.46
CA MET A 268 14.01 14.78 0.47
C MET A 268 14.05 15.95 -0.50
N SER A 269 12.89 16.33 -1.02
CA SER A 269 12.74 17.41 -1.98
C SER A 269 13.22 18.75 -1.40
N ALA A 270 12.77 19.07 -0.18
CA ALA A 270 13.20 20.29 0.51
C ALA A 270 14.72 20.34 0.68
N PHE A 271 15.32 19.21 1.06
CA PHE A 271 16.77 19.14 1.26
C PHE A 271 17.56 19.24 -0.06
N ILE A 272 17.12 18.59 -1.11
CA ILE A 272 17.76 18.66 -2.44
C ILE A 272 17.68 20.09 -2.98
N ILE A 273 16.49 20.71 -2.95
CA ILE A 273 16.27 22.07 -3.42
C ILE A 273 17.09 23.07 -2.57
N TYR A 274 17.13 22.88 -1.25
CA TYR A 274 17.98 23.69 -0.34
C TYR A 274 19.46 23.61 -0.74
N THR A 275 20.00 22.40 -0.97
CA THR A 275 21.42 22.24 -1.33
C THR A 275 21.75 22.87 -2.67
N VAL A 276 20.84 22.74 -3.65
CA VAL A 276 20.99 23.37 -4.96
C VAL A 276 20.94 24.89 -4.86
N PHE A 277 19.98 25.47 -4.10
CA PHE A 277 19.92 26.91 -3.88
C PHE A 277 21.12 27.46 -3.11
N LYS A 278 21.63 26.70 -2.14
CA LYS A 278 22.88 27.07 -1.44
C LYS A 278 24.01 27.29 -2.41
N VAL A 279 24.18 26.46 -3.41
CA VAL A 279 25.21 26.56 -4.43
C VAL A 279 24.96 27.74 -5.36
N ILE A 280 23.70 27.90 -5.83
CA ILE A 280 23.32 29.04 -6.69
C ILE A 280 23.68 30.36 -6.02
N VAL A 281 23.32 30.47 -4.74
CA VAL A 281 23.61 31.69 -3.96
C VAL A 281 25.12 31.92 -3.81
N THR A 282 25.89 30.84 -3.52
CA THR A 282 27.35 30.95 -3.39
C THR A 282 28.02 31.38 -4.71
N GLU A 283 27.64 30.80 -5.85
CA GLU A 283 28.13 31.21 -7.18
C GLU A 283 27.78 32.66 -7.53
N ARG A 284 26.69 33.20 -6.97
CA ARG A 284 26.21 34.56 -7.24
C ARG A 284 26.81 35.62 -6.31
N LEU A 285 27.50 35.17 -5.24
CA LEU A 285 28.06 36.10 -4.27
C LEU A 285 28.91 37.22 -4.92
N PRO A 286 29.85 36.97 -5.88
CA PRO A 286 30.62 38.04 -6.49
C PRO A 286 29.75 39.07 -7.23
N VAL A 287 28.75 38.60 -7.99
CA VAL A 287 27.81 39.47 -8.72
C VAL A 287 26.95 40.29 -7.76
N ILE A 288 26.47 39.68 -6.67
CA ILE A 288 25.72 40.35 -5.61
C ILE A 288 26.60 41.38 -4.90
N GLY A 289 27.87 41.04 -4.64
CA GLY A 289 28.87 41.96 -4.10
C GLY A 289 29.06 43.22 -4.96
N THR A 290 29.20 43.02 -6.27
CA THR A 290 29.31 44.14 -7.24
C THR A 290 28.06 45.01 -7.25
N PHE A 291 26.84 44.42 -7.28
CA PHE A 291 25.60 45.22 -7.20
C PHE A 291 25.49 46.00 -5.90
N ARG A 292 25.88 45.41 -4.79
CA ARG A 292 25.86 46.08 -3.48
C ARG A 292 26.93 47.17 -3.36
N SER A 293 28.09 47.01 -3.99
CA SER A 293 29.13 48.04 -4.03
C SER A 293 28.69 49.27 -4.85
N ILE A 294 27.80 49.12 -5.83
CA ILE A 294 27.22 50.16 -6.66
C ILE A 294 25.96 50.79 -5.99
N GLY A 295 25.59 50.34 -4.78
CA GLY A 295 24.47 50.89 -4.01
C GLY A 295 23.18 50.10 -3.99
N ALA A 296 23.13 48.87 -4.54
CA ALA A 296 21.95 48.02 -4.42
C ALA A 296 21.71 47.61 -2.97
N THR A 297 20.46 47.68 -2.50
CA THR A 297 20.08 47.28 -1.13
C THR A 297 20.11 45.75 -0.96
N LYS A 298 20.24 45.30 0.31
CA LYS A 298 20.17 43.88 0.66
C LYS A 298 18.83 43.25 0.21
N ILE A 299 17.74 44.00 0.34
CA ILE A 299 16.40 43.55 -0.02
C ILE A 299 16.29 43.34 -1.55
N SER A 300 16.75 44.33 -2.34
CA SER A 300 16.70 44.25 -3.81
C SER A 300 17.48 43.08 -4.38
N THR A 301 18.68 42.80 -3.82
CA THR A 301 19.49 41.65 -4.27
C THR A 301 18.88 40.32 -3.82
N SER A 302 18.26 40.26 -2.62
CA SER A 302 17.55 39.08 -2.16
C SER A 302 16.27 38.79 -2.97
N LEU A 303 15.52 39.81 -3.35
CA LEU A 303 14.31 39.70 -4.18
C LEU A 303 14.61 39.11 -5.56
N VAL A 304 15.78 39.38 -6.15
CA VAL A 304 16.21 38.76 -7.40
C VAL A 304 16.34 37.25 -7.24
N LEU A 305 16.99 36.80 -6.17
CA LEU A 305 17.19 35.35 -5.90
C LEU A 305 15.87 34.64 -5.57
N VAL A 306 15.00 35.28 -4.78
CA VAL A 306 13.65 34.78 -4.48
C VAL A 306 12.80 34.71 -5.75
N GLY A 307 12.85 35.73 -6.61
CA GLY A 307 12.17 35.72 -7.90
C GLY A 307 12.63 34.58 -8.80
N GLU A 308 13.95 34.30 -8.87
CA GLU A 308 14.47 33.15 -9.60
C GLU A 308 13.94 31.82 -9.00
N SER A 309 13.85 31.69 -7.67
CA SER A 309 13.31 30.49 -7.04
C SER A 309 11.84 30.24 -7.39
N ILE A 310 11.03 31.30 -7.42
CA ILE A 310 9.62 31.22 -7.82
C ILE A 310 9.49 30.79 -9.29
N ILE A 311 10.32 31.37 -10.19
CA ILE A 311 10.31 30.97 -11.62
C ILE A 311 10.67 29.49 -11.77
N TYR A 312 11.69 29.01 -11.06
CA TYR A 312 12.04 27.58 -11.07
C TYR A 312 10.89 26.73 -10.48
N GLY A 313 10.20 27.21 -9.44
CA GLY A 313 9.02 26.56 -8.87
C GLY A 313 7.88 26.44 -9.89
N ILE A 314 7.60 27.53 -10.64
CA ILE A 314 6.55 27.54 -11.67
C ILE A 314 6.88 26.54 -12.80
N ILE A 315 8.08 26.62 -13.35
CA ILE A 315 8.51 25.74 -14.47
C ILE A 315 8.53 24.30 -13.99
N GLY A 316 9.16 24.04 -12.83
CA GLY A 316 9.23 22.71 -12.22
C GLY A 316 7.86 22.15 -11.86
N GLY A 317 6.92 23.01 -11.42
CA GLY A 317 5.56 22.64 -11.10
C GLY A 317 4.74 22.21 -12.32
N ILE A 318 4.82 22.95 -13.41
CA ILE A 318 4.14 22.57 -14.67
C ILE A 318 4.69 21.27 -15.20
N LEU A 319 6.02 21.17 -15.37
CA LEU A 319 6.65 19.94 -15.86
C LEU A 319 6.47 18.76 -14.90
N GLY A 320 6.45 19.03 -13.60
CA GLY A 320 6.22 18.03 -12.55
C GLY A 320 4.82 17.44 -12.59
N ASN A 321 3.79 18.25 -12.79
CA ASN A 321 2.42 17.74 -12.97
C ASN A 321 2.32 16.85 -14.22
N LEU A 322 2.91 17.27 -15.35
CA LEU A 322 2.92 16.47 -16.57
C LEU A 322 3.64 15.12 -16.38
N ALA A 323 4.83 15.15 -15.77
CA ALA A 323 5.58 13.94 -15.44
C ALA A 323 4.82 13.08 -14.42
N GLY A 324 4.19 13.69 -13.43
CA GLY A 324 3.40 13.02 -12.39
C GLY A 324 2.19 12.27 -12.93
N ILE A 325 1.48 12.85 -13.91
CA ILE A 325 0.40 12.14 -14.63
C ILE A 325 0.97 10.92 -15.36
N GLY A 326 2.14 11.05 -16.00
CA GLY A 326 2.81 9.92 -16.66
C GLY A 326 3.16 8.80 -15.68
N ILE A 327 3.76 9.16 -14.54
CA ILE A 327 4.09 8.22 -13.45
C ILE A 327 2.84 7.54 -12.91
N LEU A 328 1.78 8.31 -12.62
CA LEU A 328 0.52 7.77 -12.12
C LEU A 328 -0.08 6.75 -13.10
N LYS A 329 -0.06 7.03 -14.42
CA LYS A 329 -0.52 6.09 -15.44
C LYS A 329 0.28 4.79 -15.45
N VAL A 330 1.61 4.86 -15.34
CA VAL A 330 2.48 3.68 -15.29
C VAL A 330 2.20 2.86 -14.03
N LEU A 331 2.11 3.50 -12.87
CA LEU A 331 1.81 2.84 -11.61
C LEU A 331 0.43 2.17 -11.62
N MET A 332 -0.61 2.86 -12.11
CA MET A 332 -1.95 2.29 -12.21
C MET A 332 -2.00 1.10 -13.18
N LYS A 333 -1.24 1.14 -14.28
CA LYS A 333 -1.11 0.00 -15.19
C LYS A 333 -0.45 -1.21 -14.52
N LEU A 334 0.58 -0.98 -13.71
CA LEU A 334 1.22 -2.05 -12.93
C LEU A 334 0.27 -2.65 -11.89
N ILE A 335 -0.54 -1.82 -11.22
CA ILE A 335 -1.58 -2.28 -10.29
C ILE A 335 -2.59 -3.17 -11.01
N ALA A 336 -3.14 -2.68 -12.12
CA ALA A 336 -4.13 -3.43 -12.88
C ALA A 336 -3.61 -4.81 -13.33
N SER A 337 -2.35 -4.88 -13.77
CA SER A 337 -1.73 -6.15 -14.19
C SER A 337 -1.58 -7.16 -13.04
N GLN A 338 -1.49 -6.69 -11.79
CA GLN A 338 -1.38 -7.55 -10.60
C GLN A 338 -2.73 -7.89 -9.98
N MET A 339 -3.70 -6.96 -10.04
CA MET A 339 -5.06 -7.21 -9.56
C MET A 339 -5.90 -8.03 -10.54
N ALA A 340 -5.47 -8.10 -11.79
CA ALA A 340 -6.22 -8.69 -12.90
C ALA A 340 -6.03 -10.20 -13.04
N GLN A 341 -5.88 -10.99 -11.97
CA GLN A 341 -5.84 -12.46 -12.09
C GLN A 341 -7.07 -13.02 -12.83
N GLY A 342 -7.05 -12.91 -14.17
CA GLY A 342 -8.16 -13.30 -15.05
C GLY A 342 -9.29 -12.28 -15.21
N ILE A 343 -9.31 -11.19 -14.42
CA ILE A 343 -10.35 -10.15 -14.47
C ILE A 343 -9.86 -8.99 -15.35
N THR A 344 -10.63 -8.61 -16.37
CA THR A 344 -10.30 -7.49 -17.26
C THR A 344 -10.68 -6.16 -16.61
N ILE A 345 -9.80 -5.63 -15.74
CA ILE A 345 -10.01 -4.32 -15.12
C ILE A 345 -9.21 -3.27 -15.89
N ALA A 346 -9.90 -2.28 -16.45
CA ALA A 346 -9.23 -1.08 -16.94
C ALA A 346 -8.91 -0.17 -15.75
N PRO A 347 -7.61 0.11 -15.45
CA PRO A 347 -7.27 0.95 -14.32
C PRO A 347 -7.77 2.37 -14.54
N SER A 348 -8.57 2.88 -13.63
CA SER A 348 -9.00 4.27 -13.63
C SER A 348 -7.89 5.18 -13.15
N VAL A 349 -7.38 6.04 -14.02
CA VAL A 349 -6.50 7.13 -13.62
C VAL A 349 -7.38 8.33 -13.28
N SER A 350 -7.68 8.50 -12.02
CA SER A 350 -8.53 9.58 -11.52
C SER A 350 -7.71 10.60 -10.74
N TYR A 351 -7.84 11.86 -11.11
CA TYR A 351 -7.31 13.00 -10.37
C TYR A 351 -8.22 14.21 -10.60
N ASN A 352 -8.30 15.08 -9.63
CA ASN A 352 -9.09 16.29 -9.73
C ASN A 352 -8.22 17.55 -9.94
N PHE A 353 -8.84 18.63 -10.38
CA PHE A 353 -8.14 19.91 -10.59
C PHE A 353 -7.48 20.43 -9.29
N GLY A 354 -8.10 20.16 -8.12
CA GLY A 354 -7.54 20.52 -6.82
C GLY A 354 -6.20 19.86 -6.54
N GLN A 355 -6.01 18.60 -6.96
CA GLN A 355 -4.72 17.88 -6.83
C GLN A 355 -3.64 18.47 -7.75
N LEU A 356 -3.98 18.82 -8.98
CA LEU A 356 -3.06 19.50 -9.90
C LEU A 356 -2.64 20.87 -9.34
N LEU A 357 -3.61 21.63 -8.85
CA LEU A 357 -3.37 22.94 -8.25
C LEU A 357 -2.53 22.83 -6.97
N SER A 358 -2.85 21.87 -6.09
CA SER A 358 -2.09 21.64 -4.85
C SER A 358 -0.64 21.25 -5.11
N ALA A 359 -0.37 20.39 -6.10
CA ALA A 359 0.99 20.01 -6.49
C ALA A 359 1.75 21.19 -7.14
N PHE A 360 1.06 22.01 -7.92
CA PHE A 360 1.63 23.25 -8.49
C PHE A 360 1.98 24.27 -7.40
N ILE A 361 1.06 24.53 -6.47
CA ILE A 361 1.31 25.41 -5.33
C ILE A 361 2.43 24.85 -4.45
N PHE A 362 2.44 23.53 -4.21
CA PHE A 362 3.51 22.85 -3.47
C PHE A 362 4.88 23.11 -4.09
N SER A 363 5.02 23.02 -5.42
CA SER A 363 6.31 23.26 -6.11
C SER A 363 6.82 24.68 -5.88
N ILE A 364 5.94 25.67 -5.89
CA ILE A 364 6.29 27.08 -5.64
C ILE A 364 6.69 27.27 -4.17
N ILE A 365 5.87 26.72 -3.24
CA ILE A 365 6.12 26.85 -1.80
C ILE A 365 7.45 26.20 -1.42
N ILE A 366 7.70 24.95 -1.88
CA ILE A 366 8.92 24.23 -1.50
C ILE A 366 10.16 24.89 -2.09
N SER A 367 10.09 25.39 -3.33
CA SER A 367 11.17 26.15 -3.97
C SER A 367 11.47 27.44 -3.21
N PHE A 368 10.42 28.19 -2.84
CA PHE A 368 10.53 29.41 -2.06
C PHE A 368 11.11 29.15 -0.67
N LEU A 369 10.52 28.23 0.13
CA LEU A 369 10.97 27.94 1.50
C LEU A 369 12.42 27.44 1.53
N SER A 370 12.77 26.54 0.61
CA SER A 370 14.13 25.98 0.55
C SER A 370 15.18 27.03 0.15
N SER A 371 14.79 28.07 -0.56
CA SER A 371 15.68 29.16 -0.97
C SER A 371 15.90 30.23 0.11
N ILE A 372 14.95 30.43 1.04
CA ILE A 372 14.99 31.49 2.06
C ILE A 372 16.27 31.40 2.92
N VAL A 373 16.60 30.22 3.43
CA VAL A 373 17.72 30.03 4.34
C VAL A 373 19.07 30.36 3.68
N PRO A 374 19.41 29.84 2.47
CA PRO A 374 20.61 30.24 1.75
C PRO A 374 20.66 31.73 1.44
N ILE A 375 19.54 32.33 0.98
CA ILE A 375 19.44 33.75 0.64
C ILE A 375 19.62 34.64 1.87
N ALA A 376 18.94 34.31 2.98
CA ALA A 376 19.06 35.07 4.23
C ALA A 376 20.50 35.05 4.78
N LYS A 377 21.17 33.89 4.69
CA LYS A 377 22.57 33.71 5.13
C LYS A 377 23.52 34.56 4.26
N SER A 378 23.33 34.54 2.94
CA SER A 378 24.10 35.34 1.99
C SER A 378 23.89 36.85 2.17
N SER A 379 22.66 37.29 2.44
CA SER A 379 22.33 38.71 2.64
C SER A 379 22.98 39.32 3.86
N ARG A 380 23.39 38.53 4.85
CA ARG A 380 24.07 38.96 6.07
C ARG A 380 25.58 39.18 5.89
N LEU A 381 26.18 38.68 4.79
CA LEU A 381 27.59 38.84 4.51
C LEU A 381 27.95 40.29 4.23
N SER A 382 29.13 40.75 4.70
CA SER A 382 29.61 42.11 4.41
C SER A 382 30.03 42.20 2.93
N VAL A 383 29.87 43.39 2.34
CA VAL A 383 30.30 43.63 0.94
C VAL A 383 31.81 43.38 0.79
N LYS A 384 32.57 43.75 1.81
CA LYS A 384 34.03 43.57 1.85
C LYS A 384 34.40 42.08 1.73
N ASP A 385 33.79 41.21 2.55
CA ASP A 385 34.08 39.73 2.57
C ASP A 385 33.69 39.11 1.24
N VAL A 386 32.59 39.59 0.60
CA VAL A 386 32.11 39.07 -0.67
C VAL A 386 33.03 39.50 -1.83
N VAL A 387 33.45 40.76 -1.87
CA VAL A 387 34.29 41.28 -2.96
C VAL A 387 35.75 40.81 -2.86
N LEU A 388 36.28 40.68 -1.66
CA LEU A 388 37.66 40.23 -1.41
C LEU A 388 37.78 38.69 -1.39
N ASN A 389 36.67 37.98 -1.57
CA ASN A 389 36.61 36.51 -1.51
C ASN A 389 37.27 35.92 -0.24
N THR A 390 37.26 36.67 0.85
CA THR A 390 37.82 36.32 2.15
C THR A 390 36.89 35.52 3.03
N ILE A 391 35.85 34.92 2.43
CA ILE A 391 34.89 34.12 3.15
C ILE A 391 35.57 32.82 3.58
N ASP A 392 35.99 32.82 4.85
CA ASP A 392 36.63 31.65 5.47
C ASP A 392 35.58 30.52 5.62
N ASN A 393 35.64 29.53 4.73
CA ASN A 393 34.76 28.38 4.74
C ASN A 393 35.05 27.38 5.90
N ALA A 394 36.05 27.72 6.75
CA ALA A 394 36.53 26.90 7.85
C ALA A 394 35.80 27.18 9.18
N GLU A 395 34.48 27.47 9.16
CA GLU A 395 33.74 27.39 10.45
C GLU A 395 33.81 25.97 10.98
N LYS A 396 34.51 25.77 12.09
CA LYS A 396 34.42 24.52 12.88
C LYS A 396 32.96 24.28 13.22
N GLU A 397 32.51 23.06 12.98
CA GLU A 397 31.13 22.67 13.35
C GLU A 397 30.94 22.90 14.86
N LYS A 398 29.91 23.68 15.22
CA LYS A 398 29.67 24.09 16.62
C LYS A 398 29.03 22.93 17.40
N LEU A 399 29.59 22.54 18.52
CA LEU A 399 29.13 21.44 19.39
C LEU A 399 27.61 21.49 19.71
N TRP A 400 27.03 22.72 19.81
CA TRP A 400 25.60 22.83 20.06
C TRP A 400 24.72 22.19 18.97
N LYS A 401 25.18 22.11 17.70
CA LYS A 401 24.48 21.41 16.64
C LYS A 401 24.46 19.89 16.89
N LEU A 402 25.57 19.32 17.34
CA LEU A 402 25.61 17.90 17.73
C LEU A 402 24.62 17.63 18.85
N ILE A 403 24.60 18.49 19.89
CA ILE A 403 23.67 18.38 21.01
C ILE A 403 22.22 18.46 20.49
N LEU A 404 21.92 19.41 19.61
CA LEU A 404 20.58 19.54 19.00
C LEU A 404 20.19 18.27 18.21
N GLY A 405 21.10 17.73 17.39
CA GLY A 405 20.86 16.50 16.66
C GLY A 405 20.60 15.30 17.59
N LEU A 406 21.39 15.19 18.67
CA LEU A 406 21.21 14.16 19.69
C LEU A 406 19.86 14.32 20.43
N VAL A 407 19.46 15.55 20.74
CA VAL A 407 18.13 15.82 21.36
C VAL A 407 17.00 15.38 20.44
N PHE A 408 17.08 15.65 19.14
CA PHE A 408 16.06 15.18 18.19
C PHE A 408 15.99 13.65 18.09
N VAL A 409 17.14 12.98 18.06
CA VAL A 409 17.21 11.51 18.04
C VAL A 409 16.70 10.93 19.37
N ALA A 410 17.10 11.48 20.52
CA ALA A 410 16.62 11.06 21.84
C ALA A 410 15.11 11.31 21.99
N GLY A 411 14.61 12.44 21.51
CA GLY A 411 13.19 12.75 21.48
C GLY A 411 12.41 11.74 20.61
N ALA A 412 12.91 11.42 19.43
CA ALA A 412 12.31 10.43 18.56
C ALA A 412 12.27 9.02 19.19
N PHE A 413 13.25 8.68 20.03
CA PHE A 413 13.30 7.41 20.73
C PHE A 413 12.39 7.37 21.97
N SER A 414 12.26 8.46 22.72
CA SER A 414 11.51 8.52 23.98
C SER A 414 10.01 8.79 23.78
N THR A 415 9.64 9.63 22.79
CA THR A 415 8.26 10.09 22.58
C THR A 415 7.26 8.95 22.32
N PRO A 416 7.56 7.89 21.55
CA PRO A 416 6.60 6.80 21.34
C PRO A 416 6.19 6.11 22.64
N ASN A 417 7.13 5.90 23.58
CA ASN A 417 6.85 5.32 24.88
C ASN A 417 6.03 6.27 25.78
N ALA A 418 6.29 7.58 25.69
CA ALA A 418 5.51 8.59 26.44
C ALA A 418 4.06 8.68 25.95
N ILE A 419 3.84 8.58 24.64
CA ILE A 419 2.48 8.57 24.04
C ILE A 419 1.68 7.36 24.49
N LYS A 420 2.31 6.18 24.59
CA LYS A 420 1.65 4.94 25.02
C LYS A 420 1.01 5.03 26.43
N GLY A 421 1.57 5.90 27.30
CA GLY A 421 1.04 6.17 28.65
C GLY A 421 0.09 7.37 28.74
N SER A 422 -0.19 8.06 27.62
CA SER A 422 -1.00 9.28 27.61
C SER A 422 -2.46 9.01 27.23
N SER A 423 -3.37 9.90 27.66
CA SER A 423 -4.80 9.88 27.30
C SER A 423 -5.12 10.63 26.00
N LEU A 424 -4.13 10.81 25.12
CA LEU A 424 -4.29 11.54 23.86
C LEU A 424 -5.13 10.75 22.85
N ASN A 425 -5.89 11.45 22.01
CA ASN A 425 -6.64 10.85 20.92
C ASN A 425 -5.69 10.21 19.89
N SER A 426 -6.11 9.10 19.26
CA SER A 426 -5.33 8.36 18.26
C SER A 426 -4.83 9.25 17.11
N SER A 427 -5.66 10.18 16.61
CA SER A 427 -5.26 11.11 15.55
C SER A 427 -4.14 12.06 15.97
N THR A 428 -4.20 12.59 17.20
CA THR A 428 -3.16 13.47 17.75
C THR A 428 -1.88 12.71 17.98
N SER A 429 -1.97 11.50 18.52
CA SER A 429 -0.83 10.61 18.76
C SER A 429 -0.12 10.26 17.45
N LEU A 430 -0.87 9.90 16.40
CA LEU A 430 -0.31 9.66 15.06
C LEU A 430 0.41 10.88 14.50
N MET A 431 -0.17 12.09 14.64
CA MET A 431 0.46 13.31 14.17
C MET A 431 1.79 13.58 14.89
N ILE A 432 1.86 13.38 16.20
CA ILE A 432 3.10 13.53 16.98
C ILE A 432 4.15 12.51 16.53
N LEU A 433 3.79 11.24 16.31
CA LEU A 433 4.71 10.22 15.81
C LEU A 433 5.26 10.54 14.43
N VAL A 434 4.43 11.07 13.53
CA VAL A 434 4.89 11.56 12.21
C VAL A 434 5.91 12.69 12.36
N VAL A 435 5.64 13.67 13.24
CA VAL A 435 6.58 14.76 13.53
C VAL A 435 7.88 14.20 14.10
N CYS A 436 7.82 13.22 15.02
CA CYS A 436 9.00 12.57 15.56
C CYS A 436 9.82 11.83 14.49
N MET A 437 9.16 11.18 13.53
CA MET A 437 9.82 10.54 12.40
C MET A 437 10.57 11.56 11.53
N VAL A 438 9.97 12.72 11.27
CA VAL A 438 10.61 13.83 10.55
C VAL A 438 11.82 14.37 11.33
N LEU A 439 11.65 14.60 12.63
CA LEU A 439 12.71 15.11 13.50
C LEU A 439 13.88 14.12 13.64
N SER A 440 13.62 12.81 13.63
CA SER A 440 14.66 11.79 13.66
C SER A 440 15.59 11.89 12.44
N VAL A 441 15.02 12.06 11.24
CA VAL A 441 15.81 12.22 10.01
C VAL A 441 16.59 13.52 10.03
N ILE A 442 15.98 14.64 10.45
CA ILE A 442 16.68 15.92 10.60
C ILE A 442 17.82 15.80 11.62
N GLY A 443 17.56 15.13 12.74
CA GLY A 443 18.56 14.88 13.77
C GLY A 443 19.78 14.15 13.23
N ILE A 444 19.58 13.08 12.48
CA ILE A 444 20.68 12.33 11.85
C ILE A 444 21.43 13.19 10.83
N VAL A 445 20.73 13.94 9.98
CA VAL A 445 21.39 14.85 9.01
C VAL A 445 22.30 15.85 9.73
N ILE A 446 21.88 16.37 10.88
CA ILE A 446 22.69 17.29 11.69
C ILE A 446 23.91 16.59 12.31
N ILE A 447 23.78 15.30 12.66
CA ILE A 447 24.86 14.49 13.26
C ILE A 447 25.87 14.00 12.22
N ILE A 448 25.48 13.81 10.96
CA ILE A 448 26.31 13.25 9.88
C ILE A 448 27.71 13.87 9.80
N PRO A 449 27.93 15.20 9.85
CA PRO A 449 29.27 15.77 9.79
C PRO A 449 30.24 15.20 10.87
N TYR A 450 29.76 15.03 12.11
CA TYR A 450 30.51 14.49 13.23
C TYR A 450 30.78 12.99 13.10
N VAL A 451 29.76 12.24 12.69
CA VAL A 451 29.88 10.79 12.41
C VAL A 451 30.84 10.56 11.25
N THR A 452 30.76 11.40 10.20
CA THR A 452 31.69 11.33 9.06
C THR A 452 33.13 11.56 9.51
N GLU A 453 33.38 12.57 10.36
CA GLU A 453 34.75 12.82 10.90
C GLU A 453 35.29 11.60 11.65
N LEU A 454 34.47 11.01 12.53
CA LEU A 454 34.81 9.81 13.30
C LEU A 454 35.08 8.59 12.38
N LEU A 455 34.16 8.31 11.45
CA LEU A 455 34.29 7.17 10.54
C LEU A 455 35.48 7.33 9.59
N VAL A 456 35.73 8.54 9.10
CA VAL A 456 36.92 8.81 8.27
C VAL A 456 38.22 8.55 9.02
N ILE A 457 38.29 8.90 10.31
CA ILE A 457 39.47 8.59 11.14
C ILE A 457 39.65 7.06 11.26
N ILE A 458 38.60 6.33 11.53
CA ILE A 458 38.63 4.87 11.69
C ILE A 458 39.01 4.19 10.36
N LEU A 459 38.32 4.57 9.27
CA LEU A 459 38.47 3.96 7.95
C LEU A 459 39.75 4.41 7.23
N SER A 460 40.35 5.55 7.60
CA SER A 460 41.54 6.10 6.93
C SER A 460 42.71 5.13 6.93
N LYS A 461 42.94 4.39 8.03
CA LYS A 461 43.98 3.36 8.10
C LYS A 461 43.74 2.23 7.13
N LEU A 462 42.51 1.73 7.06
CA LEU A 462 42.09 0.67 6.13
C LEU A 462 42.24 1.11 4.68
N TYR A 463 41.79 2.31 4.35
CA TYR A 463 41.88 2.88 2.99
C TYR A 463 43.31 3.17 2.54
N ASN A 464 44.19 3.50 3.49
CA ASN A 464 45.60 3.65 3.19
C ASN A 464 46.25 2.28 2.85
N ILE A 465 45.87 1.21 3.53
CA ILE A 465 46.36 -0.15 3.24
C ILE A 465 45.84 -0.64 1.88
N ILE A 466 44.55 -0.43 1.57
CA ILE A 466 43.89 -0.97 0.34
C ILE A 466 44.25 -0.13 -0.90
N PHE A 467 44.18 1.21 -0.78
CA PHE A 467 44.28 2.11 -1.93
C PHE A 467 45.58 2.98 -1.90
N GLY A 468 46.43 2.83 -0.89
CA GLY A 468 47.69 3.59 -0.77
C GLY A 468 47.46 5.08 -0.52
N ASN A 469 48.37 5.91 -1.02
CA ASN A 469 48.35 7.36 -0.80
C ASN A 469 47.11 8.05 -1.34
N GLU A 470 46.54 7.57 -2.44
CA GLU A 470 45.31 8.09 -3.03
C GLU A 470 44.12 7.88 -2.08
N GLY A 471 44.09 6.73 -1.34
CA GLY A 471 43.10 6.45 -0.30
C GLY A 471 43.20 7.42 0.89
N SER A 472 44.42 7.68 1.36
CA SER A 472 44.67 8.65 2.43
C SER A 472 44.28 10.07 2.01
N LEU A 473 44.56 10.46 0.78
CA LEU A 473 44.21 11.78 0.25
C LEU A 473 42.69 11.93 0.11
N ALA A 474 42.00 10.88 -0.38
CA ALA A 474 40.56 10.85 -0.49
C ALA A 474 39.88 11.04 0.89
N ALA A 475 40.35 10.32 1.92
CA ALA A 475 39.84 10.45 3.27
C ALA A 475 40.04 11.87 3.86
N LYS A 476 41.24 12.48 3.65
CA LYS A 476 41.52 13.86 4.06
C LYS A 476 40.66 14.88 3.35
N ASN A 477 40.38 14.68 2.06
CA ASN A 477 39.51 15.56 1.27
C ASN A 477 38.09 15.50 1.77
N LEU A 478 37.56 14.30 2.05
CA LEU A 478 36.21 14.11 2.59
C LEU A 478 36.01 14.86 3.91
N ARG A 479 36.98 14.79 4.82
CA ARG A 479 36.94 15.48 6.11
C ARG A 479 36.90 17.01 5.97
N LYS A 480 37.59 17.57 4.98
CA LYS A 480 37.75 19.03 4.81
C LYS A 480 36.67 19.65 3.94
N ASN A 481 35.93 18.88 3.13
CA ASN A 481 35.03 19.42 2.13
C ASN A 481 33.54 19.26 2.53
N LYS A 482 32.89 20.37 2.91
CA LYS A 482 31.47 20.41 3.28
C LYS A 482 30.54 19.96 2.16
N SER A 483 30.91 20.16 0.89
CA SER A 483 30.10 19.72 -0.25
C SER A 483 30.00 18.19 -0.33
N LEU A 484 31.10 17.48 -0.03
CA LEU A 484 31.12 16.01 0.02
C LEU A 484 30.28 15.48 1.20
N ILE A 485 30.31 16.15 2.35
CA ILE A 485 29.47 15.81 3.51
C ILE A 485 27.98 15.98 3.19
N ASN A 486 27.59 17.00 2.43
CA ASN A 486 26.22 17.16 1.96
C ASN A 486 25.76 15.96 1.08
N ASN A 487 26.66 15.38 0.27
CA ASN A 487 26.38 14.17 -0.50
C ASN A 487 26.07 12.98 0.40
N ILE A 488 26.82 12.83 1.51
CA ILE A 488 26.55 11.80 2.52
C ILE A 488 25.15 11.98 3.12
N SER A 489 24.78 13.23 3.46
CA SER A 489 23.45 13.53 4.02
C SER A 489 22.32 13.22 3.05
N LEU A 490 22.46 13.59 1.78
CA LEU A 490 21.48 13.27 0.73
C LEU A 490 21.29 11.76 0.56
N LEU A 491 22.43 11.06 0.45
CA LEU A 491 22.41 9.60 0.30
C LEU A 491 21.79 8.95 1.54
N ALA A 492 22.15 9.40 2.74
CA ALA A 492 21.61 8.88 4.00
C ALA A 492 20.09 9.01 4.08
N ILE A 493 19.49 10.15 3.68
CA ILE A 493 18.04 10.32 3.65
C ILE A 493 17.39 9.32 2.68
N GLY A 494 17.94 9.19 1.46
CA GLY A 494 17.43 8.25 0.45
C GLY A 494 17.51 6.81 0.91
N ILE A 495 18.64 6.40 1.47
CA ILE A 495 18.84 5.04 1.98
C ILE A 495 17.99 4.79 3.24
N SER A 496 17.81 5.77 4.14
CA SER A 496 16.92 5.63 5.32
C SER A 496 15.51 5.26 4.91
N THR A 497 15.01 5.98 3.90
CA THR A 497 13.66 5.75 3.36
C THR A 497 13.53 4.38 2.70
N LEU A 498 14.49 4.04 1.83
CA LEU A 498 14.51 2.75 1.15
C LEU A 498 14.62 1.58 2.15
N PHE A 499 15.49 1.70 3.15
CA PHE A 499 15.66 0.70 4.20
C PHE A 499 14.37 0.52 5.00
N MET A 500 13.75 1.62 5.46
CA MET A 500 12.48 1.58 6.19
C MET A 500 11.40 0.84 5.39
N ILE A 501 11.20 1.19 4.14
CA ILE A 501 10.12 0.62 3.33
C ILE A 501 10.41 -0.85 2.99
N ASN A 502 11.66 -1.22 2.73
CA ASN A 502 12.01 -2.62 2.51
C ASN A 502 11.76 -3.48 3.75
N VAL A 503 12.07 -2.98 4.96
CA VAL A 503 11.76 -3.68 6.21
C VAL A 503 10.25 -3.80 6.41
N VAL A 504 9.49 -2.72 6.23
CA VAL A 504 8.02 -2.74 6.34
C VAL A 504 7.41 -3.72 5.32
N SER A 505 7.87 -3.67 4.08
CA SER A 505 7.41 -4.59 3.02
C SER A 505 7.72 -6.05 3.32
N SER A 506 8.93 -6.35 3.78
CA SER A 506 9.33 -7.70 4.20
C SER A 506 8.50 -8.19 5.40
N SER A 507 8.21 -7.29 6.34
CA SER A 507 7.41 -7.58 7.53
C SER A 507 5.96 -7.87 7.17
N ALA A 508 5.37 -7.09 6.25
CA ALA A 508 4.00 -7.32 5.77
C ALA A 508 3.86 -8.71 5.13
N GLY A 509 4.82 -9.12 4.29
CA GLY A 509 4.83 -10.48 3.73
C GLY A 509 4.92 -11.57 4.80
N THR A 510 5.67 -11.35 5.88
CA THR A 510 5.79 -12.30 6.99
C THR A 510 4.49 -12.40 7.81
N VAL A 511 3.79 -11.29 8.02
CA VAL A 511 2.51 -11.27 8.76
C VAL A 511 1.48 -12.16 8.06
N LEU A 512 1.42 -12.10 6.73
CA LEU A 512 0.50 -12.92 5.94
C LEU A 512 0.78 -14.42 6.08
N VAL A 513 2.05 -14.82 5.91
CA VAL A 513 2.43 -16.24 6.10
C VAL A 513 2.08 -16.69 7.52
N LYS A 514 2.39 -15.88 8.54
CA LYS A 514 2.07 -16.19 9.93
C LYS A 514 0.56 -16.26 10.24
N ALA A 515 -0.30 -15.59 9.46
CA ALA A 515 -1.74 -15.73 9.62
C ALA A 515 -2.19 -17.16 9.26
N TYR A 516 -1.59 -17.76 8.22
CA TYR A 516 -1.87 -19.15 7.83
C TYR A 516 -1.24 -20.19 8.76
N ASP A 517 -0.24 -19.82 9.56
CA ASP A 517 0.33 -20.71 10.59
C ASP A 517 -0.69 -21.18 11.63
N PHE A 518 -1.85 -20.52 11.73
CA PHE A 518 -2.94 -20.93 12.61
C PHE A 518 -3.55 -22.26 12.16
N PHE A 519 -3.63 -22.53 10.86
CA PHE A 519 -4.30 -23.71 10.31
C PHE A 519 -3.43 -24.97 10.41
N ASN A 520 -3.98 -26.04 10.94
CA ASN A 520 -3.34 -27.36 11.05
C ASN A 520 -4.18 -28.42 10.35
N TYR A 521 -4.67 -28.10 9.16
CA TYR A 521 -5.39 -28.99 8.29
C TYR A 521 -5.00 -28.75 6.84
N ASP A 522 -5.38 -29.65 5.93
CA ASP A 522 -4.88 -29.67 4.56
C ASP A 522 -5.78 -28.90 3.60
N LEU A 523 -7.10 -29.05 3.74
CA LEU A 523 -8.10 -28.36 2.93
C LEU A 523 -9.35 -28.04 3.74
N TYR A 524 -10.13 -27.13 3.20
CA TYR A 524 -11.43 -26.78 3.77
C TYR A 524 -12.52 -26.80 2.71
N VAL A 525 -13.75 -27.00 3.20
CA VAL A 525 -14.98 -26.95 2.38
C VAL A 525 -15.93 -25.96 3.03
N ASN A 526 -16.33 -24.95 2.30
CA ASN A 526 -17.35 -24.00 2.74
C ASN A 526 -18.39 -23.80 1.63
N ASN A 527 -19.52 -23.18 1.98
CA ASN A 527 -20.53 -22.82 1.01
C ASN A 527 -20.15 -21.48 0.35
N ASP A 528 -20.24 -21.38 -0.98
CA ASP A 528 -19.92 -20.18 -1.74
C ASP A 528 -20.79 -18.98 -1.33
N ASP A 529 -22.01 -19.24 -0.84
CA ASP A 529 -22.95 -18.21 -0.39
C ASP A 529 -22.65 -17.71 1.04
N GLY A 530 -21.62 -18.22 1.70
CA GLY A 530 -21.35 -17.95 3.12
C GLY A 530 -22.40 -18.53 4.08
N ASN A 531 -23.32 -19.34 3.59
CA ASN A 531 -24.30 -20.05 4.39
C ASN A 531 -23.70 -21.31 5.02
N SER A 532 -24.39 -21.82 6.05
CA SER A 532 -23.99 -23.05 6.70
C SER A 532 -24.08 -24.26 5.77
N LEU A 533 -23.27 -25.28 6.01
CA LEU A 533 -23.28 -26.53 5.27
C LEU A 533 -24.43 -27.43 5.71
N ASP A 534 -25.08 -28.10 4.75
CA ASP A 534 -26.14 -29.04 5.05
C ASP A 534 -25.59 -30.39 5.58
N ASN A 535 -26.37 -31.10 6.38
CA ASN A 535 -25.97 -32.36 7.00
C ASN A 535 -25.65 -33.45 5.98
N SER A 536 -26.25 -33.41 4.78
CA SER A 536 -25.97 -34.38 3.72
C SER A 536 -24.57 -34.17 3.15
N THR A 537 -24.18 -32.91 2.92
CA THR A 537 -22.84 -32.52 2.49
C THR A 537 -21.77 -32.92 3.51
N ILE A 538 -22.03 -32.63 4.79
CA ILE A 538 -21.13 -33.01 5.89
C ILE A 538 -20.89 -34.53 5.92
N SER A 539 -21.98 -35.30 5.85
CA SER A 539 -21.90 -36.78 5.84
C SER A 539 -21.18 -37.32 4.61
N ASP A 540 -21.47 -36.76 3.44
CA ASP A 540 -20.85 -37.17 2.18
C ASP A 540 -19.35 -36.90 2.15
N VAL A 541 -18.92 -35.75 2.70
CA VAL A 541 -17.49 -35.39 2.82
C VAL A 541 -16.82 -36.36 3.79
N LYS A 542 -17.38 -36.58 4.98
CA LYS A 542 -16.81 -37.50 5.98
C LYS A 542 -16.64 -38.93 5.47
N ASN A 543 -17.54 -39.38 4.58
CA ASN A 543 -17.52 -40.73 4.02
C ASN A 543 -16.67 -40.83 2.73
N THR A 544 -15.94 -39.79 2.34
CA THR A 544 -15.10 -39.85 1.13
C THR A 544 -13.76 -40.52 1.42
N VAL A 545 -13.45 -41.54 0.60
CA VAL A 545 -12.19 -42.31 0.73
C VAL A 545 -10.97 -41.39 0.54
N GLY A 546 -10.02 -41.45 1.45
CA GLY A 546 -8.81 -40.61 1.44
C GLY A 546 -8.83 -39.48 2.45
N ILE A 547 -9.97 -39.18 3.06
CA ILE A 547 -10.09 -38.26 4.18
C ILE A 547 -9.67 -38.94 5.46
N LYS A 548 -8.81 -38.30 6.24
CA LYS A 548 -8.30 -38.79 7.51
C LYS A 548 -9.18 -38.36 8.66
N GLU A 549 -9.53 -37.12 8.71
CA GLU A 549 -10.26 -36.47 9.81
C GLU A 549 -10.96 -35.22 9.32
N VAL A 550 -12.12 -34.94 9.83
CA VAL A 550 -12.95 -33.75 9.52
C VAL A 550 -13.40 -33.08 10.80
N ASP A 551 -13.11 -31.79 10.95
CA ASP A 551 -13.70 -30.93 11.97
C ASP A 551 -14.77 -30.04 11.36
N GLU A 552 -15.86 -29.89 12.11
CA GLU A 552 -16.95 -28.96 11.78
C GLU A 552 -16.63 -27.60 12.42
N ASP A 553 -16.22 -26.63 11.64
CA ASP A 553 -15.94 -25.27 12.13
C ASP A 553 -17.22 -24.49 12.37
N TYR A 554 -17.35 -24.02 13.58
CA TYR A 554 -18.36 -23.06 13.99
C TYR A 554 -17.68 -21.75 14.29
N SER A 555 -18.04 -20.68 13.59
CA SER A 555 -17.48 -19.35 13.82
C SER A 555 -18.57 -18.28 13.83
N SER A 556 -18.30 -17.17 14.50
CA SER A 556 -19.14 -15.99 14.50
C SER A 556 -18.27 -14.75 14.37
N GLN A 557 -18.72 -13.80 13.57
CA GLN A 557 -17.96 -12.60 13.26
C GLN A 557 -18.56 -11.35 13.89
N ASN A 558 -17.71 -10.32 14.08
CA ASN A 558 -18.08 -9.00 14.58
C ASN A 558 -18.88 -9.01 15.89
N ILE A 559 -18.33 -9.70 16.89
CA ILE A 559 -18.99 -9.88 18.19
C ILE A 559 -18.75 -8.68 19.08
N GLU A 560 -19.82 -7.94 19.40
CA GLU A 560 -19.81 -6.77 20.27
C GLU A 560 -19.34 -7.14 21.69
N VAL A 561 -18.35 -6.42 22.19
CA VAL A 561 -17.85 -6.50 23.57
C VAL A 561 -18.46 -5.37 24.37
N ILE A 562 -19.27 -5.70 25.37
CA ILE A 562 -20.00 -4.70 26.19
C ILE A 562 -19.00 -3.83 26.95
N GLY A 563 -19.17 -2.51 26.83
CA GLY A 563 -18.27 -1.52 27.43
C GLY A 563 -17.03 -1.20 26.62
N ASN A 564 -16.87 -1.78 25.43
CA ASN A 564 -15.79 -1.47 24.50
C ASN A 564 -16.34 -1.03 23.13
N LYS A 565 -15.60 -0.17 22.42
CA LYS A 565 -16.02 0.35 21.11
C LYS A 565 -15.73 -0.63 19.98
N GLU A 566 -14.76 -1.51 20.15
CA GLU A 566 -14.29 -2.41 19.10
C GLU A 566 -14.79 -3.83 19.39
N PRO A 567 -15.38 -4.50 18.38
CA PRO A 567 -15.83 -5.89 18.50
C PRO A 567 -14.64 -6.86 18.42
N ILE A 568 -14.85 -8.10 18.82
CA ILE A 568 -14.01 -9.23 18.45
C ILE A 568 -14.37 -9.59 16.99
N THR A 569 -13.38 -9.56 16.09
CA THR A 569 -13.61 -9.82 14.66
C THR A 569 -14.13 -11.24 14.43
N GLN A 570 -13.52 -12.24 15.06
CA GLN A 570 -13.96 -13.64 14.93
C GLN A 570 -13.84 -14.39 16.26
N ILE A 571 -14.90 -15.14 16.59
CA ILE A 571 -14.85 -16.19 17.61
C ILE A 571 -14.96 -17.53 16.88
N ARG A 572 -13.99 -18.43 17.11
CA ARG A 572 -14.08 -19.83 16.68
C ARG A 572 -14.47 -20.70 17.89
N PHE A 573 -15.40 -21.62 17.65
CA PHE A 573 -15.92 -22.50 18.70
C PHE A 573 -15.25 -23.86 18.54
N MET A 574 -14.27 -24.13 19.40
CA MET A 574 -13.43 -25.34 19.34
C MET A 574 -13.36 -26.01 20.72
N ASN A 575 -13.34 -27.32 20.77
CA ASN A 575 -12.97 -28.04 22.00
C ASN A 575 -11.42 -28.19 22.09
N THR A 576 -10.92 -28.70 23.20
CA THR A 576 -9.46 -28.84 23.41
C THR A 576 -8.79 -29.78 22.40
N TYR A 577 -9.50 -30.85 21.98
CA TYR A 577 -9.00 -31.76 20.95
C TYR A 577 -8.85 -31.05 19.59
N GLU A 578 -9.84 -30.26 19.21
CA GLU A 578 -9.82 -29.49 17.96
C GLU A 578 -8.73 -28.42 17.96
N ILE A 579 -8.56 -27.72 19.09
CA ILE A 579 -7.46 -26.74 19.25
C ILE A 579 -6.08 -27.41 19.05
N ASP A 580 -5.91 -28.64 19.54
CA ASP A 580 -4.66 -29.39 19.41
C ASP A 580 -4.41 -29.94 18.02
N ASN A 581 -5.48 -30.43 17.38
CA ASN A 581 -5.34 -31.14 16.13
C ASN A 581 -5.57 -30.27 14.89
N PHE A 582 -6.48 -29.31 14.93
CA PHE A 582 -6.86 -28.52 13.75
C PHE A 582 -6.34 -27.07 13.79
N ALA A 583 -5.76 -26.62 14.91
CA ALA A 583 -5.16 -25.30 15.03
C ALA A 583 -3.74 -25.38 15.61
N LYS A 584 -2.81 -24.60 15.04
CA LYS A 584 -1.45 -24.44 15.59
C LYS A 584 -1.44 -23.23 16.54
N VAL A 585 -2.04 -23.37 17.69
CA VAL A 585 -2.17 -22.29 18.67
C VAL A 585 -0.95 -22.22 19.58
N LYS A 586 -0.24 -21.11 19.56
CA LYS A 586 0.87 -20.81 20.47
C LYS A 586 0.32 -20.19 21.75
N MET A 587 0.01 -21.02 22.74
CA MET A 587 -0.40 -20.55 24.07
C MET A 587 0.72 -19.77 24.76
N LEU A 588 0.37 -18.70 25.47
CA LEU A 588 1.32 -17.89 26.24
C LEU A 588 1.48 -18.38 27.67
N GLN A 589 0.58 -19.26 28.13
CA GLN A 589 0.63 -19.93 29.44
C GLN A 589 0.84 -21.45 29.23
N ASP A 590 0.98 -22.18 30.37
CA ASP A 590 1.00 -23.64 30.28
C ASP A 590 -0.30 -24.17 29.67
N LYS A 591 -0.15 -24.87 28.56
CA LYS A 591 -1.27 -25.37 27.76
C LYS A 591 -2.16 -26.33 28.53
N ASN A 592 -1.57 -27.19 29.36
CA ASN A 592 -2.33 -28.19 30.11
C ASN A 592 -3.21 -27.51 31.16
N GLU A 593 -2.70 -26.47 31.82
CA GLU A 593 -3.47 -25.68 32.79
C GLU A 593 -4.62 -24.95 32.10
N VAL A 594 -4.36 -24.29 30.97
CA VAL A 594 -5.41 -23.62 30.18
C VAL A 594 -6.48 -24.60 29.76
N PHE A 595 -6.12 -25.76 29.22
CA PHE A 595 -7.08 -26.78 28.75
C PHE A 595 -7.91 -27.41 29.86
N LYS A 596 -7.32 -27.58 31.05
CA LYS A 596 -8.05 -28.04 32.23
C LYS A 596 -9.18 -27.09 32.62
N ASN A 597 -8.93 -25.80 32.55
CA ASN A 597 -9.90 -24.76 32.92
C ASN A 597 -10.85 -24.39 31.75
N TYR A 598 -10.53 -24.74 30.51
CA TYR A 598 -11.25 -24.29 29.33
C TYR A 598 -12.66 -24.81 29.20
N ASN A 599 -12.92 -26.04 29.64
CA ASN A 599 -14.25 -26.67 29.59
C ASN A 599 -15.09 -26.39 30.82
N ASP A 600 -14.55 -25.68 31.83
CA ASP A 600 -15.24 -25.39 33.10
C ASP A 600 -16.07 -24.12 32.98
N GLY A 601 -17.28 -24.26 32.49
CA GLY A 601 -18.25 -23.16 32.37
C GLY A 601 -18.06 -22.35 31.09
N ARG A 602 -18.53 -21.07 31.09
CA ARG A 602 -18.34 -20.08 30.02
C ARG A 602 -16.94 -19.50 30.10
N THR A 603 -16.05 -20.06 29.32
CA THR A 603 -14.66 -19.67 29.27
C THR A 603 -14.28 -19.16 27.86
N ILE A 604 -13.25 -18.34 27.78
CA ILE A 604 -12.73 -17.78 26.55
C ILE A 604 -11.21 -17.72 26.63
N ILE A 605 -10.55 -18.04 25.51
CA ILE A 605 -9.12 -17.79 25.31
C ILE A 605 -9.02 -16.61 24.33
N LEU A 606 -8.39 -15.52 24.75
CA LEU A 606 -8.22 -14.33 23.94
C LEU A 606 -6.84 -14.28 23.29
N THR A 607 -6.73 -13.61 22.16
CA THR A 607 -5.39 -13.28 21.62
C THR A 607 -4.68 -12.28 22.52
N LYS A 608 -3.35 -12.28 22.46
CA LYS A 608 -2.50 -11.28 23.13
C LYS A 608 -2.93 -9.85 22.78
N SER A 609 -3.30 -9.61 21.52
CA SER A 609 -3.80 -8.33 21.03
C SER A 609 -5.11 -7.94 21.73
N ASN A 610 -6.07 -8.86 21.84
CA ASN A 610 -7.34 -8.61 22.51
C ASN A 610 -7.22 -8.42 24.02
N MET A 611 -6.30 -9.14 24.68
CA MET A 611 -5.99 -8.91 26.10
C MET A 611 -5.55 -7.46 26.34
N LYS A 612 -4.69 -6.93 25.47
CA LYS A 612 -4.22 -5.54 25.54
C LYS A 612 -5.35 -4.56 25.18
N ARG A 613 -6.10 -4.84 24.09
CA ARG A 613 -7.18 -3.98 23.55
C ARG A 613 -8.29 -3.75 24.59
N TYR A 614 -8.71 -4.80 25.27
CA TYR A 614 -9.77 -4.73 26.27
C TYR A 614 -9.27 -4.49 27.71
N ASN A 615 -7.95 -4.29 27.87
CA ASN A 615 -7.29 -4.12 29.16
C ASN A 615 -7.71 -5.20 30.20
N LYS A 616 -7.65 -6.47 29.76
CA LYS A 616 -8.04 -7.62 30.58
C LYS A 616 -6.84 -8.50 30.94
N GLN A 617 -6.99 -9.23 32.05
CA GLN A 617 -6.00 -10.20 32.51
C GLN A 617 -6.67 -11.58 32.67
N ILE A 618 -5.85 -12.64 32.74
CA ILE A 618 -6.34 -14.00 32.99
C ILE A 618 -7.08 -14.03 34.31
N GLY A 619 -8.23 -14.71 34.34
CA GLY A 619 -9.16 -14.76 35.45
C GLY A 619 -10.23 -13.68 35.45
N ASN A 620 -10.07 -12.61 34.65
CA ASN A 620 -11.12 -11.59 34.48
C ASN A 620 -12.28 -12.14 33.64
N TYR A 621 -13.40 -11.42 33.71
CA TYR A 621 -14.54 -11.69 32.84
C TYR A 621 -14.63 -10.66 31.73
N ILE A 622 -15.09 -11.12 30.55
CA ILE A 622 -15.46 -10.30 29.40
C ILE A 622 -16.91 -10.57 29.05
N THR A 623 -17.70 -9.51 28.94
CA THR A 623 -19.10 -9.60 28.57
C THR A 623 -19.24 -9.42 27.09
N ILE A 624 -19.76 -10.41 26.39
CA ILE A 624 -19.99 -10.38 24.94
C ILE A 624 -21.47 -10.48 24.63
N LYS A 625 -21.88 -9.82 23.55
CA LYS A 625 -23.26 -9.86 23.05
C LYS A 625 -23.45 -11.12 22.22
N THR A 626 -24.32 -11.99 22.69
CA THR A 626 -24.67 -13.22 21.97
C THR A 626 -26.10 -13.12 21.43
N THR A 627 -26.51 -14.07 20.59
CA THR A 627 -27.90 -14.14 20.09
C THR A 627 -28.93 -14.42 21.21
N ARG A 628 -28.48 -14.83 22.41
CA ARG A 628 -29.30 -15.01 23.61
C ARG A 628 -29.02 -13.95 24.67
N GLY A 629 -28.64 -12.73 24.26
CA GLY A 629 -28.34 -11.62 25.15
C GLY A 629 -26.88 -11.59 25.63
N ASN A 630 -26.56 -10.69 26.50
CA ASN A 630 -25.21 -10.52 27.04
C ASN A 630 -24.82 -11.70 27.94
N LYS A 631 -23.60 -12.21 27.74
CA LYS A 631 -23.04 -13.32 28.49
C LYS A 631 -21.62 -13.02 28.93
N ASP A 632 -21.33 -13.39 30.18
CA ASP A 632 -19.98 -13.27 30.75
C ASP A 632 -19.17 -14.52 30.51
N TYR A 633 -17.99 -14.34 29.96
CA TYR A 633 -17.02 -15.39 29.72
C TYR A 633 -15.77 -15.14 30.57
N LYS A 634 -15.32 -16.14 31.31
CA LYS A 634 -14.08 -16.10 32.10
C LYS A 634 -12.87 -16.30 31.19
N ILE A 635 -11.91 -15.40 31.22
CA ILE A 635 -10.66 -15.51 30.44
C ILE A 635 -9.75 -16.51 31.16
N VAL A 636 -9.48 -17.64 30.53
CA VAL A 636 -8.68 -18.74 31.08
C VAL A 636 -7.29 -18.87 30.47
N GLY A 637 -7.04 -18.20 29.36
CA GLY A 637 -5.76 -18.23 28.71
C GLY A 637 -5.63 -17.16 27.63
N SER A 638 -4.42 -17.04 27.10
CA SER A 638 -4.15 -16.21 25.93
C SER A 638 -3.19 -16.89 24.95
N PHE A 639 -3.32 -16.54 23.66
CA PHE A 639 -2.50 -17.07 22.59
C PHE A 639 -2.05 -15.98 21.62
N ASP A 640 -1.08 -16.31 20.82
CA ASP A 640 -0.53 -15.40 19.81
C ASP A 640 -0.87 -15.91 18.41
N THR A 641 -1.42 -15.03 17.57
CA THR A 641 -1.73 -15.29 16.17
C THR A 641 -1.82 -13.97 15.40
N MET A 642 -1.57 -14.03 14.10
CA MET A 642 -1.81 -12.92 13.17
C MET A 642 -3.12 -13.10 12.37
N MET A 643 -3.84 -14.19 12.58
CA MET A 643 -5.15 -14.40 11.98
C MET A 643 -6.13 -13.31 12.44
N GLU A 644 -6.95 -12.78 11.52
CA GLU A 644 -7.87 -11.65 11.78
C GLU A 644 -7.17 -10.44 12.43
N ASP A 645 -5.94 -10.13 11.98
CA ASP A 645 -5.10 -9.07 12.56
C ASP A 645 -4.89 -9.23 14.09
N GLY A 646 -4.87 -10.47 14.56
CA GLY A 646 -4.77 -10.76 15.98
C GLY A 646 -6.05 -10.45 16.76
N ASN A 647 -7.21 -10.28 16.10
CA ASN A 647 -8.49 -9.95 16.75
C ASN A 647 -9.46 -11.13 16.73
N MET A 648 -9.07 -12.23 17.33
CA MET A 648 -9.92 -13.41 17.46
C MET A 648 -9.95 -13.98 18.86
N ALA A 649 -10.86 -14.92 19.09
CA ALA A 649 -11.00 -15.64 20.35
C ALA A 649 -11.43 -17.08 20.12
N LEU A 650 -11.14 -17.95 21.11
CA LEU A 650 -11.59 -19.33 21.15
C LEU A 650 -12.57 -19.53 22.29
N VAL A 651 -13.68 -20.18 22.00
CA VAL A 651 -14.76 -20.47 22.97
C VAL A 651 -15.13 -21.97 22.85
N PRO A 652 -15.46 -22.67 23.95
CA PRO A 652 -15.82 -24.09 23.87
C PRO A 652 -17.02 -24.34 22.96
N LYS A 653 -16.93 -25.35 22.08
CA LYS A 653 -17.87 -25.67 21.00
C LYS A 653 -19.33 -25.79 21.45
N LYS A 654 -19.58 -26.25 22.70
CA LYS A 654 -20.93 -26.33 23.28
C LYS A 654 -21.70 -25.01 23.27
N TYR A 655 -21.01 -23.85 23.34
CA TYR A 655 -21.62 -22.53 23.35
C TYR A 655 -21.99 -22.01 21.96
N ALA A 656 -21.49 -22.60 20.88
CA ALA A 656 -21.94 -22.30 19.53
C ALA A 656 -23.47 -22.48 19.40
N LYS A 657 -23.99 -23.64 19.82
CA LYS A 657 -25.44 -23.91 19.85
C LYS A 657 -26.12 -23.21 21.03
N GLY A 658 -25.44 -23.20 22.19
CA GLY A 658 -26.04 -22.72 23.48
C GLY A 658 -26.29 -21.22 23.48
N ASP A 659 -25.32 -20.42 23.19
CA ASP A 659 -25.37 -18.97 23.34
C ASP A 659 -25.54 -18.25 21.99
N PHE A 660 -25.01 -18.81 20.88
CA PHE A 660 -25.01 -18.18 19.55
C PHE A 660 -26.05 -18.73 18.57
N LYS A 661 -26.75 -19.82 18.91
CA LYS A 661 -27.74 -20.50 18.05
C LYS A 661 -27.16 -20.98 16.70
N LEU A 662 -25.88 -21.30 16.65
CA LEU A 662 -25.25 -21.88 15.48
C LEU A 662 -25.54 -23.40 15.48
N TYR A 663 -26.48 -23.80 14.65
CA TYR A 663 -26.91 -25.22 14.57
C TYR A 663 -26.20 -26.03 13.48
N GLN A 664 -25.65 -25.33 12.50
CA GLN A 664 -24.88 -25.88 11.38
C GLN A 664 -23.50 -25.25 11.33
N CYS A 665 -22.49 -25.95 10.84
CA CYS A 665 -21.14 -25.45 10.71
C CYS A 665 -21.01 -24.53 9.50
N SER A 666 -20.10 -23.58 9.58
CA SER A 666 -19.78 -22.64 8.50
C SER A 666 -18.84 -23.26 7.47
N SER A 667 -17.93 -24.11 7.91
CA SER A 667 -16.98 -24.85 7.04
C SER A 667 -16.63 -26.19 7.63
N LEU A 668 -15.99 -27.05 6.81
CA LEU A 668 -15.33 -28.28 7.24
C LEU A 668 -13.84 -28.12 7.07
N ASP A 669 -13.09 -28.28 8.15
CA ASP A 669 -11.64 -28.35 8.15
C ASP A 669 -11.21 -29.81 8.02
N ILE A 670 -10.38 -30.15 7.03
CA ILE A 670 -10.15 -31.53 6.60
C ILE A 670 -8.66 -31.87 6.63
N LYS A 671 -8.33 -33.02 7.21
CA LYS A 671 -7.04 -33.67 7.08
C LYS A 671 -7.15 -34.88 6.15
N THR A 672 -6.13 -35.13 5.34
CA THR A 672 -6.12 -36.18 4.33
C THR A 672 -5.01 -37.17 4.53
N TYR A 673 -5.22 -38.43 4.03
CA TYR A 673 -4.17 -39.42 3.91
C TYR A 673 -3.40 -39.31 2.58
N LYS A 674 -4.04 -38.70 1.57
CA LYS A 674 -3.52 -38.50 0.24
C LYS A 674 -3.03 -37.07 0.08
N ASP A 675 -2.41 -36.81 -1.06
CA ASP A 675 -2.02 -35.45 -1.44
C ASP A 675 -3.24 -34.50 -1.40
N PRO A 676 -3.14 -33.34 -0.75
CA PRO A 676 -4.25 -32.40 -0.61
C PRO A 676 -4.83 -31.92 -1.94
N GLU A 677 -4.01 -31.69 -2.97
CA GLU A 677 -4.48 -31.27 -4.29
C GLU A 677 -5.22 -32.40 -5.02
N GLU A 678 -4.77 -33.66 -4.87
CA GLU A 678 -5.52 -34.81 -5.37
C GLU A 678 -6.90 -34.89 -4.70
N MET A 679 -6.96 -34.70 -3.38
CA MET A 679 -8.22 -34.76 -2.62
C MET A 679 -9.14 -33.60 -2.94
N LYS A 680 -8.61 -32.38 -3.14
CA LYS A 680 -9.34 -31.23 -3.65
C LYS A 680 -10.04 -31.60 -4.97
N ASN A 681 -9.30 -32.17 -5.91
CA ASN A 681 -9.86 -32.58 -7.20
C ASN A 681 -10.93 -33.67 -7.07
N VAL A 682 -10.75 -34.66 -6.17
CA VAL A 682 -11.77 -35.70 -5.89
C VAL A 682 -13.06 -35.10 -5.33
N LEU A 683 -12.93 -34.23 -4.33
CA LEU A 683 -14.08 -33.56 -3.70
C LEU A 683 -14.77 -32.61 -4.68
N SER A 684 -14.01 -31.81 -5.42
CA SER A 684 -14.56 -30.88 -6.43
C SER A 684 -15.32 -31.60 -7.52
N LYS A 685 -14.84 -32.76 -7.99
CA LYS A 685 -15.56 -33.61 -8.94
C LYS A 685 -16.82 -34.20 -8.33
N ARG A 686 -16.76 -34.65 -7.07
CA ARG A 686 -17.89 -35.30 -6.39
C ARG A 686 -19.02 -34.30 -6.08
N PHE A 687 -18.66 -33.08 -5.65
CA PHE A 687 -19.61 -32.04 -5.25
C PHE A 687 -19.80 -30.94 -6.29
N LYS A 688 -19.48 -31.21 -7.52
CA LYS A 688 -19.44 -30.31 -8.67
C LYS A 688 -20.67 -29.42 -8.85
N THR A 689 -21.85 -29.91 -8.50
CA THR A 689 -23.12 -29.20 -8.65
C THR A 689 -23.60 -28.53 -7.36
N ARG A 690 -22.87 -28.72 -6.24
CA ARG A 690 -23.13 -28.02 -4.99
C ARG A 690 -22.31 -26.74 -4.98
N ARG A 691 -22.85 -25.68 -4.40
CA ARG A 691 -22.17 -24.38 -4.23
C ARG A 691 -21.10 -24.45 -3.13
N LEU A 692 -20.04 -25.17 -3.39
CA LEU A 692 -18.97 -25.40 -2.42
C LEU A 692 -17.64 -24.90 -2.94
N THR A 693 -17.02 -24.01 -2.20
CA THR A 693 -15.59 -23.74 -2.33
C THR A 693 -14.81 -24.84 -1.64
N ILE A 694 -14.00 -25.56 -2.38
CA ILE A 694 -13.11 -26.62 -1.89
C ILE A 694 -11.69 -26.20 -2.24
N GLU A 695 -10.89 -25.86 -1.22
CA GLU A 695 -9.57 -25.30 -1.45
C GLU A 695 -8.54 -25.87 -0.46
N THR A 696 -7.28 -25.97 -0.90
CA THR A 696 -6.17 -26.32 0.00
C THR A 696 -5.65 -25.08 0.72
N VAL A 697 -5.25 -25.23 1.97
CA VAL A 697 -4.65 -24.14 2.75
C VAL A 697 -3.39 -23.63 2.07
N ALA A 698 -2.58 -24.53 1.51
CA ALA A 698 -1.34 -24.19 0.81
C ALA A 698 -1.58 -23.33 -0.45
N HIS A 699 -2.61 -23.67 -1.25
CA HIS A 699 -2.94 -22.91 -2.46
C HIS A 699 -3.47 -21.51 -2.10
N GLN A 700 -4.33 -21.43 -1.09
CA GLN A 700 -4.84 -20.15 -0.63
C GLN A 700 -3.73 -19.25 -0.05
N GLU A 701 -2.78 -19.83 0.69
CA GLU A 701 -1.60 -19.11 1.17
C GLU A 701 -0.78 -18.56 -0.02
N GLU A 702 -0.53 -19.39 -1.04
CA GLU A 702 0.22 -18.99 -2.24
C GLU A 702 -0.48 -17.88 -3.02
N GLU A 703 -1.78 -18.00 -3.24
CA GLU A 703 -2.60 -16.98 -3.94
C GLU A 703 -2.60 -15.65 -3.19
N ASN A 704 -2.85 -15.67 -1.87
CA ASN A 704 -2.81 -14.47 -1.05
C ASN A 704 -1.40 -13.85 -1.01
N LYS A 705 -0.34 -14.67 -1.01
CA LYS A 705 1.03 -14.18 -1.11
C LYS A 705 1.29 -13.49 -2.45
N LYS A 706 0.84 -14.08 -3.56
CA LYS A 706 0.96 -13.44 -4.90
C LYS A 706 0.22 -12.11 -4.97
N GLN A 707 -1.02 -12.05 -4.46
CA GLN A 707 -1.80 -10.80 -4.40
C GLN A 707 -1.10 -9.73 -3.58
N ASN A 708 -0.54 -10.10 -2.44
CA ASN A 708 0.19 -9.17 -1.58
C ASN A 708 1.53 -8.74 -2.17
N ASP A 709 2.27 -9.64 -2.81
CA ASP A 709 3.51 -9.28 -3.52
C ASP A 709 3.23 -8.23 -4.59
N GLY A 710 2.10 -8.32 -5.28
CA GLY A 710 1.61 -7.30 -6.20
C GLY A 710 1.38 -5.93 -5.53
N MET A 711 0.67 -5.91 -4.40
CA MET A 711 0.46 -4.68 -3.62
C MET A 711 1.78 -4.11 -3.08
N LEU A 712 2.66 -4.97 -2.59
CA LEU A 712 3.97 -4.58 -2.06
C LEU A 712 4.88 -4.01 -3.16
N LEU A 713 4.77 -4.49 -4.41
CA LEU A 713 5.51 -3.93 -5.55
C LEU A 713 5.17 -2.45 -5.76
N ILE A 714 3.90 -2.09 -5.61
CA ILE A 714 3.43 -0.70 -5.74
C ILE A 714 4.03 0.16 -4.64
N ILE A 715 3.98 -0.33 -3.40
CA ILE A 715 4.57 0.35 -2.25
C ILE A 715 6.07 0.54 -2.45
N LYS A 716 6.79 -0.46 -3.01
CA LYS A 716 8.22 -0.40 -3.33
C LYS A 716 8.57 0.53 -4.48
N ALA A 717 7.64 0.84 -5.39
CA ALA A 717 7.90 1.73 -6.51
C ALA A 717 8.24 3.17 -6.08
N PHE A 718 7.60 3.67 -5.02
CA PHE A 718 7.85 5.02 -4.51
C PHE A 718 9.25 5.22 -3.93
N PRO A 719 9.79 4.32 -3.07
CA PRO A 719 11.19 4.43 -2.62
C PRO A 719 12.20 4.37 -3.75
N ILE A 720 11.95 3.52 -4.75
CA ILE A 720 12.81 3.42 -5.92
C ILE A 720 12.84 4.77 -6.65
N MET A 721 11.69 5.41 -6.82
CA MET A 721 11.62 6.74 -7.43
C MET A 721 12.26 7.82 -6.55
N ALA A 722 12.04 7.78 -5.23
CA ALA A 722 12.70 8.68 -4.28
C ALA A 722 14.23 8.48 -4.33
N LEU A 723 14.70 7.23 -4.44
CA LEU A 723 16.11 6.91 -4.60
C LEU A 723 16.69 7.45 -5.91
N ILE A 724 15.94 7.37 -7.01
CA ILE A 724 16.33 7.95 -8.31
C ILE A 724 16.51 9.48 -8.15
N ILE A 725 15.57 10.16 -7.50
CA ILE A 725 15.68 11.61 -7.24
C ILE A 725 16.88 11.91 -6.35
N GLY A 726 17.08 11.12 -5.29
CA GLY A 726 18.26 11.21 -4.43
C GLY A 726 19.56 11.01 -5.20
N ALA A 727 19.60 10.04 -6.09
CA ALA A 727 20.76 9.78 -6.97
C ALA A 727 21.05 10.99 -7.88
N PHE A 728 20.01 11.60 -8.50
CA PHE A 728 20.19 12.84 -9.26
C PHE A 728 20.70 13.99 -8.39
N GLY A 729 20.20 14.13 -7.15
CA GLY A 729 20.70 15.08 -6.17
C GLY A 729 22.19 14.85 -5.85
N VAL A 730 22.60 13.61 -5.65
CA VAL A 730 23.98 13.22 -5.42
C VAL A 730 24.85 13.52 -6.65
N ILE A 731 24.39 13.14 -7.86
CA ILE A 731 25.09 13.44 -9.12
C ILE A 731 25.31 14.94 -9.27
N ASN A 732 24.24 15.74 -9.06
CA ASN A 732 24.33 17.19 -9.12
C ASN A 732 25.37 17.75 -8.16
N ASN A 733 25.33 17.32 -6.89
CA ASN A 733 26.29 17.77 -5.89
C ASN A 733 27.72 17.31 -6.17
N PHE A 734 27.93 16.11 -6.76
CA PHE A 734 29.28 15.69 -7.22
C PHE A 734 29.80 16.59 -8.33
N VAL A 735 28.95 16.97 -9.30
CA VAL A 735 29.32 17.91 -10.37
C VAL A 735 29.70 19.27 -9.81
N ILE A 736 28.92 19.76 -8.85
CA ILE A 736 29.18 21.05 -8.16
C ILE A 736 30.48 20.98 -7.36
N SER A 737 30.65 19.97 -6.53
CA SER A 737 31.86 19.74 -5.74
C SER A 737 33.10 19.65 -6.62
N PHE A 738 32.98 19.08 -7.82
CA PHE A 738 34.05 19.06 -8.81
C PHE A 738 34.39 20.47 -9.30
N ILE A 739 33.39 21.30 -9.62
CA ILE A 739 33.59 22.68 -10.08
C ILE A 739 34.28 23.52 -8.99
N GLU A 740 33.82 23.43 -7.73
CA GLU A 740 34.42 24.14 -6.59
C GLU A 740 35.89 23.74 -6.36
N ARG A 741 36.24 22.48 -6.62
CA ARG A 741 37.57 21.91 -6.40
C ARG A 741 38.49 21.94 -7.61
N LYS A 742 38.02 22.50 -8.75
CA LYS A 742 38.78 22.52 -10.02
C LYS A 742 40.19 23.07 -9.84
N ARG A 743 40.35 24.17 -9.06
CA ARG A 743 41.65 24.79 -8.75
C ARG A 743 42.53 23.84 -7.89
N SER A 744 42.02 23.24 -6.85
CA SER A 744 42.76 22.31 -5.99
C SER A 744 43.23 21.07 -6.76
N LEU A 745 42.39 20.56 -7.65
CA LEU A 745 42.74 19.41 -8.51
C LEU A 745 43.83 19.81 -9.53
N ALA A 746 43.79 21.02 -10.07
CA ALA A 746 44.85 21.56 -10.92
C ALA A 746 46.15 21.72 -10.20
N VAL A 747 46.15 22.17 -8.92
CA VAL A 747 47.36 22.26 -8.07
C VAL A 747 47.95 20.86 -7.82
N TYR A 748 47.10 19.84 -7.53
CA TYR A 748 47.62 18.47 -7.41
C TYR A 748 48.27 17.97 -8.70
N ALA A 749 47.69 18.25 -9.84
CA ALA A 749 48.23 17.90 -11.14
C ALA A 749 49.55 18.66 -11.47
N SER A 750 49.67 19.93 -11.03
CA SER A 750 50.91 20.72 -11.21
C SER A 750 52.09 20.22 -10.33
N VAL A 751 51.81 19.59 -9.18
CA VAL A 751 52.78 18.95 -8.28
C VAL A 751 53.11 17.51 -8.73
N GLY A 752 52.58 17.05 -9.88
CA GLY A 752 52.93 15.77 -10.48
C GLY A 752 51.93 14.63 -10.32
N MET A 753 50.72 14.89 -9.83
CA MET A 753 49.66 13.88 -9.72
C MET A 753 49.16 13.48 -11.13
N SER A 754 49.27 12.20 -11.47
CA SER A 754 48.83 11.69 -12.78
C SER A 754 47.28 11.67 -12.91
N ARG A 755 46.80 11.67 -14.16
CA ARG A 755 45.36 11.57 -14.46
C ARG A 755 44.74 10.27 -13.87
N HIS A 756 45.48 9.18 -13.84
CA HIS A 756 45.05 7.91 -13.29
C HIS A 756 44.89 8.00 -11.76
N GLN A 757 45.87 8.61 -11.06
CA GLN A 757 45.80 8.84 -9.63
C GLN A 757 44.65 9.75 -9.23
N THR A 758 44.40 10.81 -10.00
CA THR A 758 43.22 11.70 -9.79
C THR A 758 41.90 10.93 -9.91
N ARG A 759 41.77 10.09 -10.95
CA ARG A 759 40.55 9.25 -11.12
C ARG A 759 40.41 8.25 -9.96
N LYS A 760 41.47 7.56 -9.60
CA LYS A 760 41.49 6.61 -8.47
C LYS A 760 41.11 7.31 -7.16
N MET A 761 41.63 8.50 -6.89
CA MET A 761 41.28 9.29 -5.71
C MET A 761 39.77 9.63 -5.71
N LEU A 762 39.19 10.13 -6.83
CA LEU A 762 37.77 10.46 -6.92
C LEU A 762 36.88 9.21 -6.79
N PHE A 763 37.32 8.08 -7.32
CA PHE A 763 36.63 6.79 -7.17
C PHE A 763 36.61 6.36 -5.68
N VAL A 764 37.75 6.43 -5.00
CA VAL A 764 37.85 6.10 -3.58
C VAL A 764 37.03 7.06 -2.72
N GLU A 765 37.00 8.37 -3.05
CA GLU A 765 36.11 9.34 -2.41
C GLU A 765 34.64 8.90 -2.54
N SER A 766 34.21 8.46 -3.74
CA SER A 766 32.83 8.03 -3.98
C SER A 766 32.49 6.76 -3.20
N LEU A 767 33.41 5.81 -3.08
CA LEU A 767 33.24 4.61 -2.25
C LEU A 767 33.06 4.97 -0.77
N LEU A 768 33.89 5.91 -0.24
CA LEU A 768 33.76 6.38 1.15
C LEU A 768 32.41 7.05 1.39
N ILE A 769 31.98 7.94 0.50
CA ILE A 769 30.70 8.64 0.59
C ILE A 769 29.54 7.62 0.57
N GLY A 770 29.63 6.63 -0.33
CA GLY A 770 28.64 5.56 -0.44
C GLY A 770 28.52 4.72 0.83
N LEU A 771 29.66 4.28 1.35
CA LEU A 771 29.72 3.47 2.56
C LEU A 771 29.21 4.23 3.79
N ILE A 772 29.73 5.43 4.04
CA ILE A 772 29.35 6.24 5.20
C ILE A 772 27.89 6.68 5.10
N GLY A 773 27.47 7.11 3.89
CA GLY A 773 26.10 7.52 3.63
C GLY A 773 25.09 6.37 3.83
N SER A 774 25.45 5.16 3.40
CA SER A 774 24.61 3.98 3.62
C SER A 774 24.52 3.59 5.09
N LEU A 775 25.64 3.61 5.82
CA LEU A 775 25.64 3.32 7.27
C LEU A 775 24.79 4.33 8.05
N CYS A 776 24.96 5.62 7.78
CA CYS A 776 24.13 6.68 8.37
C CYS A 776 22.66 6.55 7.94
N GLY A 777 22.42 6.15 6.69
CA GLY A 777 21.10 5.92 6.16
C GLY A 777 20.40 4.74 6.85
N ILE A 778 21.08 3.64 7.04
CA ILE A 778 20.55 2.48 7.80
C ILE A 778 20.23 2.88 9.24
N ALA A 779 21.12 3.62 9.91
CA ALA A 779 20.86 4.12 11.26
C ALA A 779 19.61 5.01 11.32
N GLY A 780 19.42 5.89 10.31
CA GLY A 780 18.21 6.70 10.18
C GLY A 780 16.96 5.87 9.91
N GLY A 781 17.07 4.90 9.02
CA GLY A 781 16.00 3.96 8.73
C GLY A 781 15.60 3.13 9.95
N MET A 782 16.56 2.68 10.76
CA MET A 782 16.27 1.97 12.01
C MET A 782 15.49 2.82 13.01
N LEU A 783 15.83 4.12 13.13
CA LEU A 783 15.05 5.03 13.98
C LEU A 783 13.62 5.24 13.46
N MET A 784 13.45 5.37 12.16
CA MET A 784 12.11 5.46 11.55
C MET A 784 11.30 4.18 11.81
N ILE A 785 11.93 3.02 11.63
CA ILE A 785 11.32 1.72 11.87
C ILE A 785 10.97 1.52 13.35
N TYR A 786 11.76 2.03 14.27
CA TYR A 786 11.46 1.96 15.71
C TYR A 786 10.14 2.66 16.08
N ILE A 787 9.79 3.74 15.35
CA ILE A 787 8.54 4.49 15.57
C ILE A 787 7.32 3.77 14.94
N MET A 788 7.53 3.02 13.86
CA MET A 788 6.46 2.40 13.08
C MET A 788 5.52 1.46 13.87
N PRO A 789 5.97 0.55 14.73
CA PRO A 789 5.07 -0.31 15.51
C PRO A 789 4.08 0.47 16.37
N PHE A 790 4.49 1.62 16.91
CA PHE A 790 3.60 2.48 17.68
C PHE A 790 2.50 3.12 16.80
N MET A 791 2.83 3.43 15.55
CA MET A 791 1.86 3.94 14.58
C MET A 791 0.89 2.83 14.16
N PHE A 792 1.38 1.62 13.93
CA PHE A 792 0.55 0.46 13.61
C PHE A 792 -0.34 0.07 14.79
N ASP A 793 0.18 0.08 16.01
CA ASP A 793 -0.62 -0.16 17.24
C ASP A 793 -1.80 0.83 17.35
N LEU A 794 -1.58 2.13 17.03
CA LEU A 794 -2.63 3.15 17.03
C LEU A 794 -3.64 2.99 15.89
N ALA A 795 -3.24 2.35 14.81
CA ALA A 795 -4.10 1.99 13.68
C ALA A 795 -4.79 0.62 13.88
N ASN A 796 -4.62 -0.02 15.04
CA ASN A 796 -5.11 -1.36 15.36
C ASN A 796 -4.60 -2.46 14.42
N PHE A 797 -3.42 -2.27 13.85
CA PHE A 797 -2.76 -3.21 12.96
C PHE A 797 -1.47 -3.72 13.61
N PRO A 798 -1.50 -4.84 14.35
CA PRO A 798 -0.31 -5.39 14.98
C PRO A 798 0.65 -5.92 13.91
N MET A 799 1.80 -5.29 13.76
CA MET A 799 2.84 -5.69 12.81
C MET A 799 4.13 -6.03 13.54
N GLU A 800 4.57 -7.27 13.42
CA GLU A 800 5.91 -7.66 13.84
C GLU A 800 6.94 -7.30 12.78
N LEU A 801 7.99 -6.58 13.19
CA LEU A 801 9.06 -6.20 12.28
C LEU A 801 10.05 -7.34 12.06
N ASN A 802 10.27 -7.69 10.80
CA ASN A 802 11.25 -8.68 10.38
C ASN A 802 12.48 -8.02 9.74
N TYR A 803 13.64 -8.15 10.39
CA TYR A 803 14.91 -7.60 9.93
C TYR A 803 15.67 -8.67 9.14
N SER A 804 15.51 -8.67 7.82
CA SER A 804 16.28 -9.56 6.95
C SER A 804 17.70 -9.01 6.72
N SER A 805 18.73 -9.86 6.88
CA SER A 805 20.12 -9.51 6.57
C SER A 805 20.31 -9.03 5.12
N SER A 806 19.48 -9.51 4.20
CA SER A 806 19.45 -9.09 2.80
C SER A 806 19.15 -7.59 2.65
N VAL A 807 18.25 -7.03 3.47
CA VAL A 807 17.89 -5.60 3.41
C VAL A 807 19.05 -4.69 3.78
N PHE A 808 19.89 -5.11 4.74
CA PHE A 808 21.11 -4.39 5.09
C PHE A 808 22.12 -4.40 3.94
N GLY A 809 22.39 -5.58 3.38
CA GLY A 809 23.34 -5.74 2.28
C GLY A 809 22.91 -4.97 1.03
N THR A 810 21.65 -5.06 0.62
CA THR A 810 21.12 -4.34 -0.55
C THR A 810 21.15 -2.83 -0.37
N SER A 811 20.89 -2.31 0.83
CA SER A 811 20.94 -0.88 1.13
C SER A 811 22.38 -0.32 1.02
N ILE A 812 23.38 -1.05 1.53
CA ILE A 812 24.79 -0.66 1.40
C ILE A 812 25.22 -0.70 -0.05
N LEU A 813 24.89 -1.79 -0.76
CA LEU A 813 25.26 -1.96 -2.17
C LEU A 813 24.67 -0.85 -3.05
N LEU A 814 23.41 -0.53 -2.90
CA LEU A 814 22.74 0.54 -3.64
C LEU A 814 23.35 1.91 -3.35
N GLY A 815 23.65 2.22 -2.10
CA GLY A 815 24.25 3.50 -1.77
C GLY A 815 25.65 3.66 -2.34
N VAL A 816 26.46 2.62 -2.30
CA VAL A 816 27.80 2.62 -2.92
C VAL A 816 27.66 2.73 -4.46
N LEU A 817 26.75 1.98 -5.06
CA LEU A 817 26.51 2.00 -6.51
C LEU A 817 26.12 3.41 -7.00
N ILE A 818 25.19 4.07 -6.30
CA ILE A 818 24.74 5.42 -6.63
C ILE A 818 25.91 6.41 -6.62
N THR A 819 26.74 6.36 -5.58
CA THR A 819 27.85 7.33 -5.47
C THR A 819 28.95 7.06 -6.47
N VAL A 820 29.24 5.81 -6.78
CA VAL A 820 30.20 5.42 -7.82
C VAL A 820 29.71 5.90 -9.20
N VAL A 821 28.45 5.66 -9.55
CA VAL A 821 27.84 6.14 -10.80
C VAL A 821 27.87 7.68 -10.85
N ALA A 822 27.53 8.35 -9.75
CA ALA A 822 27.56 9.80 -9.66
C ALA A 822 28.98 10.40 -9.88
N ALA A 823 30.02 9.68 -9.47
CA ALA A 823 31.40 10.13 -9.63
C ALA A 823 31.98 9.93 -11.05
N ILE A 824 31.31 9.16 -11.93
CA ILE A 824 31.82 8.89 -13.28
C ILE A 824 32.01 10.20 -14.08
N VAL A 825 31.00 11.08 -14.11
CA VAL A 825 31.06 12.33 -14.91
C VAL A 825 32.14 13.28 -14.39
N PRO A 826 32.25 13.59 -13.10
CA PRO A 826 33.37 14.37 -12.54
C PRO A 826 34.73 13.73 -12.80
N SER A 827 34.87 12.42 -12.66
CA SER A 827 36.11 11.69 -12.88
C SER A 827 36.60 11.80 -14.33
N LEU A 828 35.69 11.67 -15.29
CA LEU A 828 36.04 11.84 -16.72
C LEU A 828 36.40 13.30 -17.08
N LYS A 829 35.71 14.29 -16.51
CA LYS A 829 36.00 15.71 -16.69
C LYS A 829 37.31 16.14 -16.03
N SER A 830 37.67 15.55 -14.89
CA SER A 830 38.93 15.87 -14.19
C SER A 830 40.16 15.52 -15.02
N SER A 831 40.09 14.48 -15.81
CA SER A 831 41.20 14.04 -16.67
C SER A 831 41.44 14.92 -17.91
N LYS A 832 40.48 15.79 -18.24
CA LYS A 832 40.56 16.74 -19.37
C LYS A 832 40.83 18.18 -18.92
N LEU A 833 41.17 18.38 -17.63
CA LEU A 833 41.44 19.72 -17.08
C LEU A 833 42.68 20.33 -17.71
N ASN A 834 42.54 21.54 -18.27
CA ASN A 834 43.67 22.42 -18.63
C ASN A 834 44.19 23.07 -17.33
N ILE A 835 45.40 22.68 -16.91
CA ILE A 835 46.01 23.09 -15.63
C ILE A 835 46.19 24.60 -15.60
N ILE A 836 46.68 25.21 -16.72
CA ILE A 836 46.95 26.64 -16.79
C ILE A 836 45.67 27.45 -16.69
N GLU A 837 44.65 27.05 -17.37
CA GLU A 837 43.36 27.71 -17.36
C GLU A 837 42.64 27.55 -15.98
N ALA A 838 42.76 26.39 -15.33
CA ALA A 838 42.19 26.12 -14.04
C ALA A 838 42.87 26.87 -12.88
N ILE A 839 44.15 27.17 -13.00
CA ILE A 839 44.90 27.96 -11.98
C ILE A 839 44.69 29.46 -12.21
N LYS A 840 44.55 29.93 -13.47
CA LYS A 840 44.31 31.33 -13.82
C LYS A 840 42.87 31.80 -13.63
N TYR A 841 41.97 30.89 -13.32
CA TYR A 841 40.56 31.22 -13.11
C TYR A 841 40.38 31.95 -11.77
N GLU A 842 40.39 33.26 -11.79
CA GLU A 842 39.93 34.15 -10.73
C GLU A 842 38.44 34.38 -10.75
#